data_3133c546772884069f3e36b3a9a1f2ee
#
_entry.id   3133c546772884069f3e36b3a9a1f2ee
#
_cell.length_a   1.000
_cell.length_b   1.000
_cell.length_c   1.000
_cell.angle_alpha   90.00
_cell.angle_beta   90.00
_cell.angle_gamma   90.00
#
_symmetry.space_group_name_H-M   'P 1'
#
loop_
_entity.id
_entity.type
_entity.pdbx_description
1 polymer ?
#
loop_
_entity_poly.entity_id
_entity_poly.type
_entity_poly.pdbx_seq_one_letter_code
_entity_poly.pdbx_strand_id
1 'polypeptide(L)'
;HARSAFDLVKLYPAVATDDATKLSDAHVFIADQPDDPLVSTLLVESPDLRDDSLLDDMLALMTASTTKYHGLSHLTSPYQSGELHLRVRDLQRSLAPSVTRTQSKQGLRPQLDSDSDVTGYRYKKIESFGNLSEFSVDIPDLLLDYTRVVVREHSWFSLWKQHTINGTVVSGEAYEGRYLPSGYFLWIYYLSKLDFRFHSFGSSQNITLGATETIVKGTVKLKKSGSSQVITDDGAGRFIHSGYIIATIDYDTGVITELEPIDFSGTVSEELGALIQVKPLSLREIEFALPSQSFARNSIYIRATSEAGTEYSASSDDNGNITGTNISGSVSSNGTVSLVFAVDMVQESITYDYDELTIINVPSPPGGIDRSKLPEGGYVPIFHEFNLVCVQERNRTQHATLSNGQELTVTVDANWVDIVDNEGLSLYSANDDNYSYDKATGKVTIKEGISNFSGPFIITVVLSELVLVDAIDGDTLKILSPLKRTYDVGATVSSAYVLGDLQALTKDERTLSAWQNNFGDFGSPASSAINTTQYPIELSNLGTIAQRWAIVFTSTTAFYVVGEHVGTIYNGDITSDCTPINANAGSPFFVLRKEALGSGLNPGEAFLFETTTASKPIMVTRSVSPGHTEIKYDKSTLGFRGSKD
;
A
#
# COMPACT_ATOMS: atom_id res chain seq x y z
N HIS A 1 7.26 -25.58 -17.00
CA HIS A 1 7.59 -24.33 -17.71
C HIS A 1 6.29 -23.61 -18.05
N ALA A 2 6.04 -22.46 -17.41
CA ALA A 2 4.92 -21.61 -17.75
C ALA A 2 5.11 -21.07 -19.17
N ARG A 3 4.11 -21.28 -20.04
CA ARG A 3 3.97 -20.50 -21.25
C ARG A 3 3.28 -19.20 -20.83
N SER A 4 3.68 -18.07 -21.42
CA SER A 4 3.01 -16.80 -21.14
C SER A 4 1.48 -16.96 -21.22
N ALA A 5 0.77 -16.41 -20.25
CA ALA A 5 -0.69 -16.43 -20.20
C ALA A 5 -1.20 -15.07 -19.71
N PHE A 6 -2.36 -14.69 -20.20
CA PHE A 6 -3.11 -13.55 -19.71
C PHE A 6 -4.57 -13.96 -19.55
N ASP A 7 -5.15 -13.55 -18.44
CA ASP A 7 -6.53 -13.86 -18.10
C ASP A 7 -7.21 -12.58 -17.55
N LEU A 8 -8.50 -12.45 -17.84
CA LEU A 8 -9.32 -11.35 -17.41
C LEU A 8 -10.65 -11.88 -16.91
N VAL A 9 -10.94 -11.61 -15.64
CA VAL A 9 -12.17 -12.07 -14.98
C VAL A 9 -12.96 -10.88 -14.48
N LYS A 10 -14.24 -10.83 -14.82
CA LYS A 10 -15.18 -9.85 -14.29
C LYS A 10 -15.86 -10.41 -13.05
N LEU A 11 -15.82 -9.65 -11.97
CA LEU A 11 -16.41 -10.00 -10.68
C LEU A 11 -17.43 -8.94 -10.27
N TYR A 12 -18.40 -9.34 -9.48
CA TYR A 12 -19.48 -8.49 -9.00
C TYR A 12 -19.53 -8.51 -7.48
N PRO A 13 -18.68 -7.71 -6.79
CA PRO A 13 -18.83 -7.52 -5.36
C PRO A 13 -20.23 -6.98 -5.05
N ALA A 14 -20.95 -7.67 -4.17
CA ALA A 14 -22.33 -7.37 -3.87
C ALA A 14 -22.61 -7.38 -2.37
N VAL A 15 -23.58 -6.55 -1.96
CA VAL A 15 -24.21 -6.64 -0.66
C VAL A 15 -25.39 -7.59 -0.78
N ALA A 16 -25.48 -8.59 0.09
CA ALA A 16 -26.54 -9.63 0.06
C ALA A 16 -27.33 -9.60 1.38
N THR A 17 -28.12 -8.54 1.62
CA THR A 17 -29.00 -8.40 2.78
C THR A 17 -30.45 -8.57 2.36
N ASP A 18 -31.30 -9.08 3.27
CA ASP A 18 -32.73 -9.25 3.03
C ASP A 18 -33.52 -7.93 2.97
N ASP A 19 -32.87 -6.84 3.26
CA ASP A 19 -33.36 -5.46 3.14
C ASP A 19 -32.50 -4.68 2.14
N ALA A 20 -32.84 -3.42 1.90
CA ALA A 20 -32.08 -2.49 1.07
C ALA A 20 -31.15 -1.60 1.91
N THR A 21 -30.54 -2.13 2.97
CA THR A 21 -29.56 -1.41 3.81
C THR A 21 -28.37 -0.97 2.95
N LYS A 22 -28.02 0.30 3.02
CA LYS A 22 -26.92 0.89 2.28
C LYS A 22 -25.55 0.45 2.87
N LEU A 23 -24.64 0.05 2.00
CA LEU A 23 -23.22 -0.03 2.29
C LEU A 23 -22.55 1.21 1.73
N SER A 24 -22.14 2.12 2.62
CA SER A 24 -21.48 3.36 2.24
C SER A 24 -19.98 3.16 1.99
N ASP A 25 -19.43 3.96 1.06
CA ASP A 25 -18.00 3.99 0.74
C ASP A 25 -17.40 2.62 0.43
N ALA A 26 -18.15 1.77 -0.29
CA ALA A 26 -17.66 0.44 -0.67
C ALA A 26 -16.44 0.54 -1.57
N HIS A 27 -15.45 -0.30 -1.31
CA HIS A 27 -14.22 -0.37 -2.08
C HIS A 27 -13.64 -1.78 -2.10
N VAL A 28 -12.87 -2.06 -3.14
CA VAL A 28 -12.18 -3.33 -3.36
C VAL A 28 -10.68 -3.09 -3.52
N PHE A 29 -9.88 -3.96 -2.98
CA PHE A 29 -8.43 -3.93 -3.11
C PHE A 29 -7.86 -5.36 -3.12
N ILE A 30 -6.64 -5.51 -3.61
CA ILE A 30 -5.92 -6.78 -3.54
C ILE A 30 -5.35 -6.88 -2.12
N ALA A 31 -5.86 -7.84 -1.35
CA ALA A 31 -5.41 -8.07 0.02
C ALA A 31 -4.18 -8.98 0.11
N ASP A 32 -3.97 -9.83 -0.90
CA ASP A 32 -2.84 -10.75 -1.00
C ASP A 32 -2.52 -11.02 -2.47
N GLN A 33 -1.24 -10.98 -2.83
CA GLN A 33 -0.76 -11.29 -4.17
C GLN A 33 -0.38 -12.78 -4.25
N PRO A 34 -0.29 -13.34 -5.47
CA PRO A 34 0.34 -14.64 -5.68
C PRO A 34 1.77 -14.66 -5.12
N ASP A 35 2.17 -15.80 -4.55
CA ASP A 35 3.54 -16.02 -4.06
C ASP A 35 4.53 -16.19 -5.23
N ASP A 36 4.05 -16.57 -6.42
CA ASP A 36 4.87 -16.73 -7.62
C ASP A 36 5.22 -15.36 -8.21
N PRO A 37 6.49 -14.98 -8.26
CA PRO A 37 6.94 -13.69 -8.82
C PRO A 37 6.65 -13.55 -10.33
N LEU A 38 6.37 -14.65 -11.02
CA LEU A 38 5.99 -14.65 -12.44
C LEU A 38 4.51 -14.31 -12.66
N VAL A 39 3.71 -14.24 -11.58
CA VAL A 39 2.28 -13.94 -11.64
C VAL A 39 2.02 -12.53 -11.15
N SER A 40 1.32 -11.74 -11.94
CA SER A 40 0.88 -10.39 -11.57
C SER A 40 -0.64 -10.31 -11.62
N THR A 41 -1.23 -9.81 -10.54
CA THR A 41 -2.68 -9.59 -10.43
C THR A 41 -2.95 -8.10 -10.24
N LEU A 42 -3.88 -7.56 -11.01
CA LEU A 42 -4.30 -6.16 -10.93
C LEU A 42 -5.83 -6.05 -10.96
N LEU A 43 -6.36 -5.01 -10.33
CA LEU A 43 -7.74 -4.59 -10.48
C LEU A 43 -7.82 -3.46 -11.50
N VAL A 44 -8.88 -3.46 -12.28
CA VAL A 44 -9.19 -2.41 -13.23
C VAL A 44 -10.69 -2.14 -13.25
N GLU A 45 -11.07 -0.92 -13.57
CA GLU A 45 -12.45 -0.53 -13.70
C GLU A 45 -13.17 -1.34 -14.80
N SER A 46 -14.39 -1.79 -14.54
CA SER A 46 -15.25 -2.39 -15.57
C SER A 46 -16.11 -1.31 -16.23
N PRO A 47 -16.08 -1.19 -17.56
CA PRO A 47 -16.84 -0.15 -18.26
C PRO A 47 -18.35 -0.38 -18.19
N ASP A 48 -18.77 -1.64 -18.14
CA ASP A 48 -20.17 -2.03 -18.23
C ASP A 48 -20.64 -2.86 -17.06
N LEU A 49 -21.87 -2.60 -16.62
CA LEU A 49 -22.53 -3.41 -15.58
C LEU A 49 -22.81 -4.84 -16.07
N ARG A 50 -23.05 -5.03 -17.37
CA ARG A 50 -23.39 -6.31 -17.98
C ARG A 50 -22.18 -6.99 -18.58
N ASP A 51 -22.34 -8.27 -18.89
CA ASP A 51 -21.30 -9.13 -19.42
C ASP A 51 -21.42 -9.31 -20.94
N ASP A 52 -21.77 -8.22 -21.62
CA ASP A 52 -21.95 -8.13 -23.07
C ASP A 52 -20.80 -7.38 -23.79
N SER A 53 -19.78 -6.95 -23.02
CA SER A 53 -18.59 -6.33 -23.59
C SER A 53 -17.76 -7.34 -24.37
N LEU A 54 -17.39 -6.97 -25.60
CA LEU A 54 -16.50 -7.76 -26.42
C LEU A 54 -15.05 -7.68 -25.89
N LEU A 55 -14.25 -8.70 -26.18
CA LEU A 55 -12.83 -8.73 -25.81
C LEU A 55 -12.08 -7.49 -26.32
N ASP A 56 -12.41 -7.04 -27.54
CA ASP A 56 -11.80 -5.86 -28.16
C ASP A 56 -12.11 -4.56 -27.38
N ASP A 57 -13.33 -4.42 -26.82
CA ASP A 57 -13.73 -3.28 -26.01
C ASP A 57 -12.96 -3.26 -24.69
N MET A 58 -12.78 -4.43 -24.07
CA MET A 58 -11.99 -4.59 -22.87
C MET A 58 -10.51 -4.30 -23.12
N LEU A 59 -9.96 -4.75 -24.24
CA LEU A 59 -8.58 -4.46 -24.64
C LEU A 59 -8.39 -2.97 -24.93
N ALA A 60 -9.37 -2.33 -25.57
CA ALA A 60 -9.36 -0.89 -25.82
C ALA A 60 -9.36 -0.09 -24.50
N LEU A 61 -10.17 -0.48 -23.53
CA LEU A 61 -10.13 0.11 -22.19
C LEU A 61 -8.75 -0.06 -21.53
N MET A 62 -8.20 -1.26 -21.52
CA MET A 62 -6.91 -1.55 -20.90
C MET A 62 -5.74 -0.79 -21.54
N THR A 63 -5.84 -0.43 -22.81
CA THR A 63 -4.82 0.36 -23.53
C THR A 63 -5.04 1.86 -23.43
N ALA A 64 -6.17 2.31 -22.89
CA ALA A 64 -6.46 3.74 -22.74
C ALA A 64 -5.56 4.35 -21.63
N SER A 65 -4.96 5.50 -21.93
CA SER A 65 -4.09 6.22 -20.98
C SER A 65 -4.82 6.73 -19.73
N THR A 66 -6.16 6.79 -19.77
CA THR A 66 -7.00 7.22 -18.65
C THR A 66 -7.38 6.09 -17.69
N THR A 67 -7.13 4.84 -18.07
CA THR A 67 -7.49 3.68 -17.25
C THR A 67 -6.59 3.61 -16.02
N LYS A 68 -7.21 3.52 -14.86
CA LYS A 68 -6.52 3.35 -13.58
C LYS A 68 -6.43 1.88 -13.21
N TYR A 69 -5.23 1.47 -12.81
CA TYR A 69 -4.96 0.14 -12.30
C TYR A 69 -4.72 0.21 -10.81
N HIS A 70 -5.17 -0.81 -10.11
CA HIS A 70 -4.99 -0.92 -8.66
C HIS A 70 -4.27 -2.24 -8.35
N GLY A 71 -3.30 -2.16 -7.49
CA GLY A 71 -2.46 -3.29 -7.12
C GLY A 71 -1.99 -3.21 -5.68
N LEU A 72 -1.14 -4.16 -5.31
CA LEU A 72 -0.57 -4.28 -3.98
C LEU A 72 0.94 -4.09 -4.04
N SER A 73 1.45 -3.34 -3.09
CA SER A 73 2.86 -3.19 -2.77
C SER A 73 3.10 -3.44 -1.27
N HIS A 74 4.33 -3.23 -0.81
CA HIS A 74 4.72 -3.43 0.59
C HIS A 74 5.53 -2.23 1.09
N LEU A 75 5.43 -1.95 2.39
CA LEU A 75 6.28 -0.95 3.03
C LEU A 75 7.75 -1.38 2.99
N THR A 76 8.62 -0.47 2.60
CA THR A 76 10.08 -0.66 2.62
C THR A 76 10.73 -0.15 3.91
N SER A 77 10.03 0.72 4.65
CA SER A 77 10.41 1.19 5.98
C SER A 77 9.22 1.09 6.94
N PRO A 78 9.46 0.99 8.26
CA PRO A 78 8.36 1.02 9.23
C PRO A 78 7.63 2.35 9.13
N TYR A 79 6.31 2.31 9.23
CA TYR A 79 5.49 3.52 9.38
C TYR A 79 5.23 3.78 10.86
N GLN A 80 5.49 5.00 11.32
CA GLN A 80 5.17 5.43 12.69
C GLN A 80 3.85 6.20 12.71
N SER A 81 3.03 5.91 13.71
CA SER A 81 1.76 6.65 13.89
C SER A 81 2.00 8.16 13.94
N GLY A 82 1.27 8.91 13.13
CA GLY A 82 1.41 10.36 13.01
C GLY A 82 2.22 10.84 11.81
N GLU A 83 2.93 9.96 11.10
CA GLU A 83 3.64 10.31 9.87
C GLU A 83 2.67 10.53 8.69
N LEU A 84 3.12 11.30 7.69
CA LEU A 84 2.36 11.59 6.47
C LEU A 84 2.98 10.95 5.21
N HIS A 85 3.86 9.96 5.38
CA HIS A 85 4.61 9.35 4.30
C HIS A 85 4.62 7.83 4.45
N LEU A 86 4.28 7.14 3.35
CA LEU A 86 4.39 5.68 3.22
C LEU A 86 5.43 5.39 2.14
N ARG A 87 6.52 4.71 2.48
CA ARG A 87 7.51 4.26 1.49
C ARG A 87 7.16 2.87 1.02
N VAL A 88 7.00 2.69 -0.27
CA VAL A 88 6.55 1.45 -0.89
C VAL A 88 7.59 0.87 -1.84
N ARG A 89 7.59 -0.46 -2.00
CA ARG A 89 8.57 -1.17 -2.82
C ARG A 89 8.35 -0.91 -4.31
N ASP A 90 7.11 -1.06 -4.77
CA ASP A 90 6.75 -1.04 -6.18
C ASP A 90 5.61 -0.05 -6.40
N LEU A 91 5.79 0.89 -7.30
CA LEU A 91 4.75 1.82 -7.75
C LEU A 91 4.04 1.33 -9.02
N GLN A 92 4.61 0.33 -9.68
CA GLN A 92 4.14 -0.22 -10.95
C GLN A 92 4.06 -1.74 -10.90
N ARG A 93 3.16 -2.31 -11.68
CA ARG A 93 3.03 -3.76 -11.87
C ARG A 93 2.92 -4.12 -13.35
N SER A 94 3.33 -5.33 -13.67
CA SER A 94 3.20 -5.85 -15.03
C SER A 94 1.75 -6.19 -15.34
N LEU A 95 1.24 -5.61 -16.43
CA LEU A 95 -0.11 -5.88 -16.95
C LEU A 95 -0.14 -7.08 -17.91
N ALA A 96 0.97 -7.37 -18.56
CA ALA A 96 1.03 -8.41 -19.58
C ALA A 96 2.21 -9.37 -19.37
N PRO A 97 2.15 -10.60 -19.91
CA PRO A 97 3.26 -11.55 -19.90
C PRO A 97 4.56 -10.93 -20.43
N SER A 98 5.70 -11.34 -19.89
CA SER A 98 6.97 -10.68 -20.14
C SER A 98 8.12 -11.68 -20.31
N VAL A 99 9.18 -11.24 -20.97
CA VAL A 99 10.49 -11.92 -21.00
C VAL A 99 11.55 -10.98 -20.47
N THR A 100 12.56 -11.53 -19.80
CA THR A 100 13.67 -10.76 -19.26
C THR A 100 14.62 -10.31 -20.35
N ARG A 101 14.98 -9.04 -20.35
CA ARG A 101 16.09 -8.47 -21.15
C ARG A 101 17.03 -7.71 -20.24
N THR A 102 18.28 -7.68 -20.64
CA THR A 102 19.33 -6.89 -19.99
C THR A 102 19.24 -5.43 -20.45
N GLN A 103 19.25 -4.49 -19.52
CA GLN A 103 19.36 -3.07 -19.80
C GLN A 103 20.45 -2.46 -18.92
N SER A 104 21.49 -1.92 -19.54
CA SER A 104 22.58 -1.26 -18.83
C SER A 104 22.10 0.03 -18.17
N LYS A 105 22.47 0.19 -16.90
CA LYS A 105 22.33 1.40 -16.09
C LYS A 105 23.73 1.91 -15.78
N GLN A 106 24.04 3.13 -16.16
CA GLN A 106 25.40 3.66 -16.09
C GLN A 106 25.49 4.95 -15.29
N GLY A 107 26.61 5.10 -14.58
CA GLY A 107 26.95 6.34 -13.87
C GLY A 107 26.05 6.67 -12.72
N LEU A 108 25.40 5.67 -12.12
CA LEU A 108 24.52 5.87 -10.98
C LEU A 108 25.33 6.19 -9.73
N ARG A 109 24.75 6.99 -8.84
CA ARG A 109 25.33 7.25 -7.52
C ARG A 109 24.63 6.43 -6.46
N PRO A 110 25.34 5.88 -5.46
CA PRO A 110 24.73 5.22 -4.34
C PRO A 110 23.75 6.15 -3.61
N GLN A 111 22.51 5.74 -3.49
CA GLN A 111 21.58 6.35 -2.55
C GLN A 111 21.85 5.72 -1.18
N LEU A 112 22.43 6.49 -0.29
CA LEU A 112 22.56 6.09 1.11
C LEU A 112 21.22 6.29 1.77
N ASP A 113 20.79 5.28 2.54
CA ASP A 113 19.53 5.33 3.28
C ASP A 113 19.47 6.64 4.09
N SER A 114 18.58 7.53 3.70
CA SER A 114 18.43 8.88 4.24
C SER A 114 17.55 8.94 5.49
N ASP A 115 17.53 7.89 6.32
CA ASP A 115 16.87 7.96 7.63
C ASP A 115 17.64 8.82 8.65
N SER A 116 18.67 9.50 8.21
CA SER A 116 19.34 10.52 8.99
C SER A 116 18.98 11.89 8.41
N ASP A 117 18.45 12.78 9.23
CA ASP A 117 18.27 14.22 8.90
C ASP A 117 19.57 14.91 8.48
N VAL A 118 20.66 14.17 8.37
CA VAL A 118 22.00 14.64 8.01
C VAL A 118 22.65 13.68 7.04
N THR A 119 22.93 14.11 5.83
CA THR A 119 23.73 13.37 4.85
C THR A 119 25.17 13.19 5.35
N GLY A 120 25.77 12.01 5.12
CA GLY A 120 27.19 11.80 5.34
C GLY A 120 27.58 11.06 6.61
N TYR A 121 26.72 10.23 7.14
CA TYR A 121 27.13 9.30 8.21
C TYR A 121 28.14 8.30 7.69
N ARG A 122 29.21 8.09 8.45
CA ARG A 122 30.05 6.90 8.37
C ARG A 122 29.40 5.78 9.17
N TYR A 123 29.77 4.52 8.93
CA TYR A 123 29.29 3.42 9.75
C TYR A 123 30.36 2.40 10.08
N LYS A 124 30.14 1.68 11.18
CA LYS A 124 30.85 0.48 11.57
C LYS A 124 29.88 -0.70 11.51
N LYS A 125 30.32 -1.79 10.88
CA LYS A 125 29.58 -3.05 10.79
C LYS A 125 30.14 -4.06 11.76
N ILE A 126 29.28 -4.66 12.56
CA ILE A 126 29.64 -5.75 13.49
C ILE A 126 28.94 -7.01 13.02
N GLU A 127 29.68 -8.04 12.71
CA GLU A 127 29.16 -9.37 12.41
C GLU A 127 28.98 -10.17 13.69
N SER A 128 27.81 -10.79 13.84
CA SER A 128 27.53 -11.65 14.99
C SER A 128 28.08 -13.06 14.76
N PHE A 129 29.09 -13.43 15.54
CA PHE A 129 29.66 -14.78 15.63
C PHE A 129 29.09 -15.48 16.86
N GLY A 130 27.89 -16.05 16.76
CA GLY A 130 27.14 -16.60 17.88
C GLY A 130 25.96 -15.71 18.25
N ASN A 131 25.46 -15.84 19.47
CA ASN A 131 24.35 -15.00 19.95
C ASN A 131 24.93 -13.71 20.57
N LEU A 132 24.76 -12.58 19.86
CA LEU A 132 25.27 -11.29 20.33
C LEU A 132 24.20 -10.60 21.17
N SER A 133 24.41 -10.50 22.49
CA SER A 133 23.53 -9.80 23.44
C SER A 133 24.06 -8.45 23.89
N GLU A 134 25.32 -8.14 23.62
CA GLU A 134 25.99 -6.88 23.96
C GLU A 134 27.06 -6.53 22.90
N PHE A 135 27.29 -5.25 22.68
CA PHE A 135 28.36 -4.79 21.82
C PHE A 135 29.09 -3.60 22.46
N SER A 136 30.37 -3.47 22.12
CA SER A 136 31.18 -2.31 22.46
C SER A 136 32.20 -2.07 21.35
N VAL A 137 32.16 -0.88 20.76
CA VAL A 137 32.98 -0.51 19.60
C VAL A 137 33.64 0.84 19.82
N ASP A 138 34.96 0.87 19.67
CA ASP A 138 35.73 2.12 19.64
C ASP A 138 35.68 2.74 18.23
N ILE A 139 35.29 4.01 18.16
CA ILE A 139 35.21 4.81 16.96
C ILE A 139 36.08 6.06 17.12
N PRO A 140 37.40 5.97 16.83
CA PRO A 140 38.35 7.03 17.13
C PRO A 140 38.07 8.36 16.48
N ASP A 141 37.35 8.38 15.37
CA ASP A 141 36.98 9.54 14.62
C ASP A 141 35.55 10.06 14.91
N LEU A 142 34.90 9.53 15.94
CA LEU A 142 33.57 10.00 16.36
C LEU A 142 33.59 11.50 16.69
N LEU A 143 32.58 12.23 16.16
CA LEU A 143 32.38 13.64 16.48
C LEU A 143 31.70 13.74 17.85
N LEU A 144 32.46 14.09 18.88
CA LEU A 144 32.02 14.08 20.29
C LEU A 144 31.11 15.27 20.64
N ASP A 145 31.33 16.42 19.98
CA ASP A 145 30.56 17.66 20.24
C ASP A 145 29.14 17.61 19.68
N TYR A 146 28.86 16.62 18.85
CA TYR A 146 27.54 16.38 18.26
C TYR A 146 27.28 14.87 18.19
N THR A 147 26.73 14.33 19.28
CA THR A 147 26.62 12.90 19.50
C THR A 147 25.37 12.29 18.89
N ARG A 148 25.19 12.35 17.58
CA ARG A 148 24.20 11.53 16.88
C ARG A 148 24.83 10.22 16.43
N VAL A 149 24.43 9.14 17.09
CA VAL A 149 24.79 7.79 16.71
C VAL A 149 23.49 7.01 16.53
N VAL A 150 23.34 6.34 15.39
CA VAL A 150 22.20 5.49 15.09
C VAL A 150 22.68 4.05 15.02
N VAL A 151 22.10 3.18 15.85
CA VAL A 151 22.37 1.75 15.87
C VAL A 151 21.25 1.02 15.16
N ARG A 152 21.56 0.28 14.10
CA ARG A 152 20.60 -0.50 13.32
C ARG A 152 21.01 -1.95 13.24
N GLU A 153 20.04 -2.81 13.17
CA GLU A 153 20.20 -4.25 13.02
C GLU A 153 19.36 -4.76 11.85
N HIS A 154 19.79 -5.85 11.26
CA HIS A 154 19.05 -6.54 10.20
C HIS A 154 18.02 -7.48 10.82
N SER A 155 17.09 -6.96 11.63
CA SER A 155 15.99 -7.73 12.21
C SER A 155 14.71 -6.91 12.30
N TRP A 156 13.59 -7.62 12.28
CA TRP A 156 12.22 -7.07 12.29
C TRP A 156 11.79 -6.49 13.66
N PHE A 157 12.66 -6.57 14.69
CA PHE A 157 12.36 -6.11 16.04
C PHE A 157 13.57 -5.38 16.60
N SER A 158 13.35 -4.24 17.25
CA SER A 158 14.39 -3.60 18.04
C SER A 158 14.84 -4.55 19.15
N LEU A 159 16.07 -5.05 19.01
CA LEU A 159 16.68 -5.96 19.97
C LEU A 159 17.39 -5.22 21.09
N TRP A 160 17.81 -3.98 20.83
CA TRP A 160 18.73 -3.24 21.66
C TRP A 160 18.01 -2.23 22.55
N LYS A 161 18.50 -2.11 23.80
CA LYS A 161 18.20 -0.96 24.66
C LYS A 161 18.86 0.28 24.06
N GLN A 162 18.53 1.45 24.61
CA GLN A 162 19.22 2.68 24.24
C GLN A 162 20.74 2.48 24.41
N HIS A 163 21.51 2.76 23.35
CA HIS A 163 22.97 2.69 23.38
C HIS A 163 23.55 3.80 24.27
N THR A 164 24.76 3.56 24.77
CA THR A 164 25.53 4.51 25.56
C THR A 164 26.80 4.91 24.82
N ILE A 165 27.21 6.17 24.95
CA ILE A 165 28.44 6.70 24.37
C ILE A 165 29.33 7.18 25.51
N ASN A 166 30.57 6.63 25.58
CA ASN A 166 31.55 7.03 26.55
C ASN A 166 32.90 7.35 25.85
N GLY A 167 33.15 8.65 25.62
CA GLY A 167 34.22 9.09 24.73
C GLY A 167 33.97 8.56 23.32
N THR A 168 34.97 7.87 22.74
CA THR A 168 34.85 7.27 21.40
C THR A 168 34.19 5.90 21.36
N VAL A 169 33.85 5.33 22.54
CA VAL A 169 33.25 4.01 22.64
C VAL A 169 31.73 4.09 22.61
N VAL A 170 31.12 3.40 21.65
CA VAL A 170 29.68 3.17 21.57
C VAL A 170 29.36 1.75 22.01
N SER A 171 28.47 1.60 22.97
CA SER A 171 28.08 0.30 23.52
C SER A 171 26.58 0.18 23.71
N GLY A 172 26.06 -1.04 23.66
CA GLY A 172 24.67 -1.34 23.88
C GLY A 172 24.43 -2.77 24.34
N GLU A 173 23.31 -2.98 25.00
CA GLU A 173 22.83 -4.28 25.48
C GLU A 173 21.49 -4.61 24.85
N ALA A 174 21.28 -5.87 24.50
CA ALA A 174 19.98 -6.36 24.09
C ALA A 174 19.00 -6.39 25.27
N TYR A 175 17.69 -6.36 24.98
CA TYR A 175 16.68 -6.64 25.99
C TYR A 175 16.85 -8.06 26.55
N GLU A 176 16.43 -8.28 27.78
CA GLU A 176 16.57 -9.56 28.47
C GLU A 176 15.97 -10.72 27.64
N GLY A 177 16.75 -11.76 27.45
CA GLY A 177 16.38 -12.91 26.63
C GLY A 177 16.44 -12.70 25.11
N ARG A 178 16.90 -11.53 24.63
CA ARG A 178 17.09 -11.25 23.21
C ARG A 178 18.56 -11.24 22.82
N TYR A 179 18.83 -11.55 21.58
CA TYR A 179 20.17 -11.54 21.00
C TYR A 179 20.10 -11.44 19.47
N LEU A 180 21.14 -10.92 18.86
CA LEU A 180 21.34 -10.98 17.42
C LEU A 180 21.94 -12.34 17.04
N PRO A 181 21.27 -13.17 16.24
CA PRO A 181 21.76 -14.50 15.88
C PRO A 181 23.05 -14.46 15.06
N SER A 182 23.78 -15.58 15.04
CA SER A 182 25.01 -15.73 14.24
C SER A 182 24.72 -15.50 12.74
N GLY A 183 25.62 -14.78 12.07
CA GLY A 183 25.49 -14.44 10.65
C GLY A 183 24.66 -13.19 10.35
N TYR A 184 24.12 -12.55 11.37
CA TYR A 184 23.47 -11.25 11.24
C TYR A 184 24.44 -10.11 11.54
N PHE A 185 24.06 -8.89 11.17
CA PHE A 185 24.91 -7.72 11.26
C PHE A 185 24.26 -6.63 12.10
N LEU A 186 25.09 -5.84 12.78
CA LEU A 186 24.74 -4.60 13.45
C LEU A 186 25.51 -3.47 12.80
N TRP A 187 24.82 -2.38 12.45
CA TRP A 187 25.43 -1.18 11.90
C TRP A 187 25.35 -0.05 12.92
N ILE A 188 26.45 0.64 13.11
CA ILE A 188 26.56 1.83 13.95
C ILE A 188 26.89 2.99 13.04
N TYR A 189 25.92 3.85 12.77
CA TYR A 189 26.09 5.07 11.98
C TYR A 189 26.52 6.20 12.89
N TYR A 190 27.51 6.97 12.47
CA TYR A 190 28.06 8.07 13.24
C TYR A 190 28.60 9.21 12.36
N LEU A 191 28.68 10.42 12.90
CA LEU A 191 29.34 11.56 12.24
C LEU A 191 30.83 11.54 12.61
N SER A 192 31.69 11.63 11.59
CA SER A 192 33.15 11.67 11.78
C SER A 192 33.64 13.09 11.93
N LYS A 193 34.53 13.32 12.92
CA LYS A 193 35.26 14.60 13.08
C LYS A 193 36.20 14.92 11.91
N LEU A 194 36.44 13.95 11.03
CA LEU A 194 37.23 14.16 9.81
C LEU A 194 36.43 14.89 8.72
N ASP A 195 35.13 14.73 8.75
CA ASP A 195 34.21 15.25 7.72
C ASP A 195 33.39 16.43 8.25
N PHE A 196 33.16 16.48 9.56
CA PHE A 196 32.30 17.47 10.19
C PHE A 196 32.93 18.07 11.45
N ARG A 197 32.53 19.31 11.77
CA ARG A 197 32.66 19.90 13.09
C ARG A 197 31.34 20.50 13.55
N PHE A 198 31.11 20.56 14.82
CA PHE A 198 29.96 21.26 15.39
C PHE A 198 30.39 22.67 15.84
N HIS A 199 29.66 23.69 15.37
CA HIS A 199 29.80 25.03 15.84
C HIS A 199 28.74 25.32 16.91
N SER A 200 29.13 25.38 18.17
CA SER A 200 28.21 25.71 19.25
C SER A 200 28.02 27.24 19.33
N PHE A 201 26.77 27.68 19.38
CA PHE A 201 26.44 29.06 19.70
C PHE A 201 26.73 29.33 21.18
N GLY A 202 27.69 30.11 21.48
CA GLY A 202 27.95 30.58 22.83
C GLY A 202 27.34 31.98 23.03
N SER A 203 28.21 32.98 23.17
CA SER A 203 27.79 34.36 23.23
C SER A 203 27.70 35.06 21.84
N SER A 204 27.96 34.35 20.76
CA SER A 204 27.99 34.86 19.37
C SER A 204 27.08 34.05 18.45
N GLN A 205 26.21 34.72 17.72
CA GLN A 205 25.34 34.12 16.71
C GLN A 205 26.05 33.89 15.36
N ASN A 206 27.28 34.37 15.17
CA ASN A 206 27.96 34.29 13.88
C ASN A 206 28.66 32.93 13.71
N ILE A 207 28.32 32.22 12.63
CA ILE A 207 29.01 31.01 12.20
C ILE A 207 30.16 31.44 11.28
N THR A 208 31.40 31.20 11.72
CA THR A 208 32.57 31.46 10.88
C THR A 208 32.88 30.20 10.06
N LEU A 209 32.87 30.33 8.74
CA LEU A 209 33.16 29.28 7.79
C LEU A 209 34.59 29.42 7.22
N GLY A 210 35.31 28.29 7.11
CA GLY A 210 36.54 28.21 6.31
C GLY A 210 36.23 28.18 4.81
N ALA A 211 37.25 28.31 3.97
CA ALA A 211 37.08 28.41 2.51
C ALA A 211 36.44 27.19 1.85
N THR A 212 36.51 26.01 2.50
CA THR A 212 35.94 24.74 2.00
C THR A 212 34.80 24.25 2.86
N GLU A 213 34.39 24.98 3.86
CA GLU A 213 33.36 24.58 4.81
C GLU A 213 31.96 25.02 4.36
N THR A 214 30.98 24.19 4.61
CA THR A 214 29.57 24.47 4.34
C THR A 214 28.68 24.09 5.53
N ILE A 215 27.63 24.86 5.79
CA ILE A 215 26.63 24.51 6.80
C ILE A 215 25.74 23.41 6.28
N VAL A 216 25.54 22.37 7.08
CA VAL A 216 24.61 21.30 6.74
C VAL A 216 23.18 21.80 7.00
N LYS A 217 22.39 21.88 5.94
CA LYS A 217 20.99 22.34 5.96
C LYS A 217 20.15 21.45 6.86
N GLY A 218 19.21 22.01 7.61
CA GLY A 218 18.36 21.26 8.54
C GLY A 218 19.06 20.83 9.85
N THR A 219 20.22 21.39 10.17
CA THR A 219 20.97 21.04 11.40
C THR A 219 21.22 22.22 12.33
N VAL A 220 20.83 23.42 11.93
CA VAL A 220 21.03 24.62 12.72
C VAL A 220 19.95 24.73 13.79
N LYS A 221 20.37 24.76 15.05
CA LYS A 221 19.44 24.77 16.20
C LYS A 221 19.60 26.04 17.03
N LEU A 222 18.49 26.66 17.37
CA LEU A 222 18.43 27.85 18.24
C LEU A 222 17.16 27.81 19.11
N LYS A 223 17.01 28.78 20.01
CA LYS A 223 15.80 28.99 20.82
C LYS A 223 15.28 30.41 20.65
N LYS A 224 13.96 30.59 20.69
CA LYS A 224 13.36 31.92 20.87
C LYS A 224 13.58 32.35 22.31
N SER A 225 13.91 33.64 22.52
CA SER A 225 14.08 34.23 23.85
C SER A 225 12.81 34.02 24.69
N GLY A 226 13.01 33.48 25.90
CA GLY A 226 11.90 33.14 26.82
C GLY A 226 11.19 31.83 26.56
N SER A 227 11.64 31.02 25.59
CA SER A 227 11.15 29.68 25.31
C SER A 227 12.19 28.61 25.67
N SER A 228 11.74 27.46 26.19
CA SER A 228 12.60 26.29 26.40
C SER A 228 12.68 25.38 25.16
N GLN A 229 11.88 25.65 24.12
CA GLN A 229 11.84 24.81 22.92
C GLN A 229 13.01 25.09 22.02
N VAL A 230 13.76 24.04 21.68
CA VAL A 230 14.80 24.08 20.61
C VAL A 230 14.10 24.01 19.26
N ILE A 231 14.48 24.89 18.35
CA ILE A 231 13.94 25.03 17.01
C ILE A 231 15.06 24.73 16.03
N THR A 232 14.84 23.79 15.12
CA THR A 232 15.76 23.46 14.03
C THR A 232 15.30 24.21 12.76
N ASP A 233 16.23 24.61 11.92
CA ASP A 233 15.92 25.19 10.63
C ASP A 233 15.22 24.18 9.71
N ASP A 234 14.41 24.66 8.78
CA ASP A 234 13.57 23.85 7.89
C ASP A 234 14.30 23.33 6.61
N GLY A 235 15.62 23.43 6.57
CA GLY A 235 16.41 23.09 5.39
C GLY A 235 16.36 24.14 4.25
N ALA A 236 15.44 25.11 4.34
CA ALA A 236 15.33 26.26 3.46
C ALA A 236 15.83 27.55 4.14
N GLY A 237 16.48 27.43 5.28
CA GLY A 237 17.07 28.53 6.03
C GLY A 237 16.09 29.32 6.90
N ARG A 238 14.94 28.74 7.26
CA ARG A 238 13.95 29.45 8.10
C ARG A 238 13.78 28.71 9.44
N PHE A 239 13.61 29.46 10.51
CA PHE A 239 13.28 28.95 11.83
C PHE A 239 11.82 29.28 12.14
N ILE A 240 11.01 28.26 12.32
CA ILE A 240 9.56 28.38 12.49
C ILE A 240 9.16 28.04 13.92
N HIS A 241 8.51 28.98 14.62
CA HIS A 241 7.95 28.77 15.95
C HIS A 241 6.49 29.16 15.95
N SER A 242 5.61 28.25 16.38
CA SER A 242 4.16 28.48 16.42
C SER A 242 3.55 28.96 15.09
N GLY A 243 4.10 28.50 13.95
CA GLY A 243 3.63 28.86 12.62
C GLY A 243 4.21 30.16 12.03
N TYR A 244 5.09 30.88 12.75
CA TYR A 244 5.73 32.12 12.30
C TYR A 244 7.23 31.93 12.16
N ILE A 245 7.82 32.61 11.15
CA ILE A 245 9.26 32.63 10.97
C ILE A 245 9.83 33.61 11.99
N ILE A 246 10.71 33.13 12.88
CA ILE A 246 11.35 33.95 13.94
C ILE A 246 12.77 34.37 13.62
N ALA A 247 13.44 33.64 12.73
CA ALA A 247 14.77 33.94 12.23
C ALA A 247 14.99 33.26 10.86
N THR A 248 16.00 33.71 10.13
CA THR A 248 16.50 33.07 8.91
C THR A 248 18.02 32.89 8.96
N ILE A 249 18.56 31.92 8.23
CA ILE A 249 19.99 31.70 8.06
C ILE A 249 20.37 31.71 6.59
N ASP A 250 21.49 32.36 6.28
CA ASP A 250 22.17 32.20 5.00
C ASP A 250 23.28 31.16 5.16
N TYR A 251 23.14 30.02 4.49
CA TYR A 251 24.08 28.91 4.61
C TYR A 251 25.45 29.14 4.01
N ASP A 252 25.56 30.08 3.05
CA ASP A 252 26.82 30.40 2.37
C ASP A 252 27.68 31.33 3.21
N THR A 253 27.03 32.22 3.97
CA THR A 253 27.72 33.21 4.80
C THR A 253 27.72 32.89 6.29
N GLY A 254 26.85 31.97 6.74
CA GLY A 254 26.64 31.63 8.15
C GLY A 254 25.94 32.75 8.96
N VAL A 255 25.35 33.73 8.30
CA VAL A 255 24.68 34.88 8.95
C VAL A 255 23.25 34.48 9.33
N ILE A 256 22.92 34.66 10.61
CA ILE A 256 21.55 34.51 11.12
C ILE A 256 20.91 35.88 11.22
N THR A 257 19.76 36.05 10.59
CA THR A 257 18.95 37.29 10.68
C THR A 257 17.77 37.02 11.62
N GLU A 258 17.75 37.70 12.75
CA GLU A 258 16.69 37.62 13.73
C GLU A 258 15.49 38.50 13.29
N LEU A 259 14.30 37.90 13.31
CA LEU A 259 13.04 38.60 13.13
C LEU A 259 12.31 38.77 14.49
N GLU A 260 12.61 37.90 15.44
CA GLU A 260 12.24 38.00 16.86
C GLU A 260 13.48 37.73 17.73
N PRO A 261 13.51 38.17 19.00
CA PRO A 261 14.65 37.94 19.90
C PRO A 261 14.98 36.44 20.04
N ILE A 262 16.22 36.06 19.76
CA ILE A 262 16.75 34.71 19.81
C ILE A 262 17.65 34.55 21.05
N ASP A 263 17.60 33.38 21.66
CA ASP A 263 18.48 32.92 22.71
C ASP A 263 19.48 31.90 22.15
N PHE A 264 20.72 32.30 22.04
CA PHE A 264 21.84 31.47 21.60
C PHE A 264 22.55 30.75 22.76
N SER A 265 22.22 31.13 23.99
CA SER A 265 22.80 30.54 25.18
C SER A 265 22.09 29.22 25.48
N GLY A 266 22.72 28.11 25.26
CA GLY A 266 22.20 26.75 25.54
C GLY A 266 23.09 25.98 26.51
N THR A 267 22.52 24.95 27.11
CA THR A 267 23.29 23.92 27.80
C THR A 267 23.92 22.99 26.75
N VAL A 268 25.01 22.30 27.10
CA VAL A 268 25.68 21.33 26.22
C VAL A 268 24.70 20.25 25.70
N SER A 269 23.67 19.92 26.48
CA SER A 269 22.65 18.94 26.10
C SER A 269 21.63 19.45 25.07
N GLU A 270 21.55 20.74 24.82
CA GLU A 270 20.61 21.33 23.86
C GLU A 270 21.17 21.41 22.44
N GLU A 271 22.49 21.21 22.29
CA GLU A 271 23.21 21.26 20.99
C GLU A 271 22.85 22.51 20.15
N LEU A 272 22.71 23.69 20.79
CA LEU A 272 22.47 24.92 20.06
C LEU A 272 23.69 25.29 19.23
N GLY A 273 23.52 25.34 17.92
CA GLY A 273 24.62 25.56 16.99
C GLY A 273 24.31 25.05 15.60
N ALA A 274 25.35 24.79 14.83
CA ALA A 274 25.28 24.28 13.46
C ALA A 274 26.29 23.16 13.23
N LEU A 275 25.89 22.15 12.49
CA LEU A 275 26.81 21.14 11.96
C LEU A 275 27.44 21.73 10.69
N ILE A 276 28.77 21.69 10.62
CA ILE A 276 29.54 22.21 9.49
C ILE A 276 30.30 21.04 8.85
N GLN A 277 30.13 20.89 7.54
CA GLN A 277 30.92 19.98 6.74
C GLN A 277 32.27 20.63 6.41
N VAL A 278 33.35 19.97 6.76
CA VAL A 278 34.73 20.51 6.70
C VAL A 278 35.39 20.25 5.35
N LYS A 279 35.06 19.12 4.73
CA LYS A 279 35.58 18.68 3.43
C LYS A 279 34.59 17.76 2.73
N PRO A 280 34.80 17.43 1.45
CA PRO A 280 34.03 16.37 0.81
C PRO A 280 34.04 15.11 1.65
N LEU A 281 32.89 14.46 1.77
CA LEU A 281 32.76 13.25 2.57
C LEU A 281 33.62 12.14 2.00
N SER A 282 34.37 11.45 2.85
CA SER A 282 35.17 10.31 2.47
C SER A 282 34.82 9.07 3.31
N LEU A 283 34.87 7.90 2.69
CA LEU A 283 34.45 6.62 3.24
C LEU A 283 35.53 5.57 3.04
N ARG A 284 35.56 4.61 3.98
CA ARG A 284 36.25 3.31 3.82
C ARG A 284 35.32 2.15 3.58
N GLU A 285 34.06 2.33 3.88
CA GLU A 285 33.02 1.33 3.68
C GLU A 285 31.76 2.03 3.20
N ILE A 286 30.99 1.37 2.32
CA ILE A 286 29.68 1.84 1.90
C ILE A 286 28.76 0.66 1.64
N GLU A 287 27.51 0.79 2.06
CA GLU A 287 26.45 -0.13 1.71
C GLU A 287 25.28 0.64 1.10
N PHE A 288 24.74 0.14 0.01
CA PHE A 288 23.60 0.73 -0.67
C PHE A 288 22.80 -0.33 -1.43
N ALA A 289 21.53 -0.06 -1.70
CA ALA A 289 20.70 -0.91 -2.51
C ALA A 289 20.71 -0.46 -3.97
N LEU A 290 20.71 -1.43 -4.89
CA LEU A 290 20.46 -1.14 -6.30
C LEU A 290 18.98 -0.72 -6.45
N PRO A 291 18.67 0.22 -7.36
CA PRO A 291 17.29 0.64 -7.64
C PRO A 291 16.38 -0.51 -8.09
N SER A 292 16.96 -1.56 -8.67
CA SER A 292 16.24 -2.75 -9.10
C SER A 292 16.76 -3.99 -8.37
N GLN A 293 15.83 -4.84 -7.92
CA GLN A 293 16.18 -6.16 -7.38
C GLN A 293 16.38 -7.23 -8.47
N SER A 294 16.05 -6.88 -9.72
CA SER A 294 16.23 -7.76 -10.88
C SER A 294 17.43 -7.30 -11.69
N PHE A 295 18.58 -7.86 -11.42
CA PHE A 295 19.86 -7.46 -12.04
C PHE A 295 20.76 -8.65 -12.30
N ALA A 296 21.71 -8.50 -13.25
CA ALA A 296 22.74 -9.49 -13.52
C ALA A 296 23.88 -9.34 -12.50
N ARG A 297 24.13 -10.37 -11.70
CA ARG A 297 25.11 -10.33 -10.59
C ARG A 297 26.54 -10.03 -11.03
N ASN A 298 26.92 -10.46 -12.22
CA ASN A 298 28.25 -10.29 -12.81
C ASN A 298 28.43 -9.01 -13.60
N SER A 299 27.47 -8.09 -13.52
CA SER A 299 27.47 -6.86 -14.32
C SER A 299 27.79 -5.60 -13.55
N ILE A 300 28.04 -5.70 -12.24
CA ILE A 300 28.27 -4.52 -11.42
C ILE A 300 29.70 -4.03 -11.64
N TYR A 301 29.83 -2.76 -11.99
CA TYR A 301 31.09 -2.07 -12.14
C TYR A 301 31.11 -0.83 -11.27
N ILE A 302 32.13 -0.69 -10.43
CA ILE A 302 32.30 0.40 -9.45
C ILE A 302 33.43 1.29 -9.90
N ARG A 303 33.27 2.60 -9.77
CA ARG A 303 34.31 3.63 -9.88
C ARG A 303 34.29 4.52 -8.65
N ALA A 304 35.47 4.85 -8.14
CA ALA A 304 35.63 5.75 -7.00
C ALA A 304 36.97 6.46 -7.05
N THR A 305 37.02 7.71 -6.60
CA THR A 305 38.24 8.51 -6.53
C THR A 305 38.65 8.67 -5.06
N SER A 306 39.92 8.40 -4.76
CA SER A 306 40.45 8.60 -3.41
C SER A 306 40.60 10.10 -3.07
N GLU A 307 40.76 10.44 -1.78
CA GLU A 307 41.09 11.80 -1.34
C GLU A 307 42.38 12.34 -2.01
N ALA A 308 43.31 11.45 -2.38
CA ALA A 308 44.53 11.79 -3.11
C ALA A 308 44.29 12.07 -4.61
N GLY A 309 43.05 11.99 -5.10
CA GLY A 309 42.69 12.23 -6.49
C GLY A 309 42.93 11.04 -7.43
N THR A 310 43.24 9.85 -6.91
CA THR A 310 43.47 8.65 -7.74
C THR A 310 42.14 7.91 -7.95
N GLU A 311 41.82 7.61 -9.21
CA GLU A 311 40.64 6.85 -9.59
C GLU A 311 40.91 5.32 -9.51
N TYR A 312 39.96 4.59 -8.93
CA TYR A 312 39.96 3.13 -8.80
C TYR A 312 38.70 2.54 -9.37
N SER A 313 38.78 1.30 -9.83
CA SER A 313 37.63 0.55 -10.32
C SER A 313 37.59 -0.89 -9.80
N ALA A 314 36.41 -1.47 -9.76
CA ALA A 314 36.16 -2.86 -9.40
C ALA A 314 34.98 -3.42 -10.19
N SER A 315 34.95 -4.73 -10.37
CA SER A 315 33.85 -5.42 -11.05
C SER A 315 33.41 -6.67 -10.30
N SER A 316 32.15 -7.07 -10.50
CA SER A 316 31.58 -8.28 -9.87
C SER A 316 31.79 -9.53 -10.73
N ASP A 317 31.85 -10.69 -10.07
CA ASP A 317 31.83 -12.03 -10.70
C ASP A 317 30.41 -12.64 -10.69
N ASP A 318 30.26 -13.86 -11.23
CA ASP A 318 28.99 -14.59 -11.27
C ASP A 318 28.41 -14.92 -9.87
N ASN A 319 29.24 -14.95 -8.86
CA ASN A 319 28.84 -15.15 -7.47
C ASN A 319 28.43 -13.84 -6.78
N GLY A 320 28.67 -12.69 -7.44
CA GLY A 320 28.42 -11.37 -6.89
C GLY A 320 29.56 -10.83 -6.00
N ASN A 321 30.76 -11.44 -6.02
CA ASN A 321 31.94 -10.87 -5.36
C ASN A 321 32.49 -9.73 -6.20
N ILE A 322 32.73 -8.58 -5.58
CA ILE A 322 33.27 -7.38 -6.22
C ILE A 322 34.75 -7.27 -5.90
N THR A 323 35.58 -7.23 -6.91
CA THR A 323 37.04 -7.17 -6.76
C THR A 323 37.67 -6.11 -7.66
N GLY A 324 38.66 -5.39 -7.11
CA GLY A 324 39.43 -4.36 -7.79
C GLY A 324 40.59 -3.86 -6.95
N THR A 325 41.40 -2.96 -7.51
CA THR A 325 42.50 -2.35 -6.76
C THR A 325 41.92 -1.40 -5.71
N ASN A 326 42.23 -1.63 -4.44
CA ASN A 326 41.73 -0.85 -3.28
C ASN A 326 40.21 -0.86 -3.11
N ILE A 327 39.46 -1.67 -3.86
CA ILE A 327 38.01 -1.85 -3.73
C ILE A 327 37.72 -3.34 -3.68
N SER A 328 37.00 -3.76 -2.65
CA SER A 328 36.48 -5.12 -2.50
C SER A 328 35.06 -5.08 -1.96
N GLY A 329 34.29 -6.13 -2.19
CA GLY A 329 32.93 -6.18 -1.69
C GLY A 329 32.10 -7.32 -2.24
N SER A 330 30.79 -7.20 -2.12
CA SER A 330 29.85 -8.17 -2.65
C SER A 330 28.50 -7.54 -2.92
N VAL A 331 27.73 -8.18 -3.79
CA VAL A 331 26.30 -7.88 -3.99
C VAL A 331 25.48 -9.10 -3.57
N SER A 332 24.47 -8.87 -2.76
CA SER A 332 23.51 -9.87 -2.33
C SER A 332 22.44 -10.13 -3.40
N SER A 333 21.67 -11.22 -3.22
CA SER A 333 20.58 -11.57 -4.16
C SER A 333 19.43 -10.56 -4.22
N ASN A 334 19.28 -9.75 -3.17
CA ASN A 334 18.27 -8.68 -3.10
C ASN A 334 18.80 -7.32 -3.60
N GLY A 335 20.01 -7.26 -4.16
CA GLY A 335 20.58 -6.03 -4.72
C GLY A 335 21.30 -5.15 -3.71
N THR A 336 21.54 -5.59 -2.47
CA THR A 336 22.38 -4.84 -1.53
C THR A 336 23.85 -5.01 -1.92
N VAL A 337 24.52 -3.89 -2.20
CA VAL A 337 25.95 -3.80 -2.51
C VAL A 337 26.69 -3.34 -1.27
N SER A 338 27.66 -4.12 -0.82
CA SER A 338 28.55 -3.77 0.30
C SER A 338 29.99 -3.66 -0.23
N LEU A 339 30.63 -2.50 -0.05
CA LEU A 339 31.99 -2.22 -0.51
C LEU A 339 32.91 -1.85 0.65
N VAL A 340 34.16 -2.28 0.57
CA VAL A 340 35.25 -1.91 1.48
C VAL A 340 36.39 -1.32 0.64
N PHE A 341 36.92 -0.19 1.09
CA PHE A 341 37.98 0.53 0.44
C PHE A 341 39.27 0.48 1.28
N ALA A 342 40.39 0.15 0.66
CA ALA A 342 41.67 0.13 1.33
C ALA A 342 42.22 1.54 1.63
N VAL A 343 41.72 2.55 0.94
CA VAL A 343 42.02 3.99 1.08
C VAL A 343 40.73 4.80 1.21
N ASP A 344 40.82 5.99 1.77
CA ASP A 344 39.67 6.88 1.91
C ASP A 344 39.20 7.37 0.52
N MET A 345 37.95 7.03 0.15
CA MET A 345 37.32 7.41 -1.11
C MET A 345 36.36 8.59 -0.91
N VAL A 346 36.40 9.53 -1.82
CA VAL A 346 35.45 10.66 -1.82
C VAL A 346 34.06 10.11 -2.11
N GLN A 347 33.13 10.26 -1.19
CA GLN A 347 31.78 9.69 -1.27
C GLN A 347 31.05 10.09 -2.56
N GLU A 348 31.13 11.36 -2.94
CA GLU A 348 30.48 11.89 -4.13
C GLU A 348 31.08 11.39 -5.45
N SER A 349 32.31 10.84 -5.40
CA SER A 349 32.96 10.27 -6.58
C SER A 349 32.53 8.83 -6.87
N ILE A 350 31.91 8.15 -5.90
CA ILE A 350 31.50 6.77 -6.04
C ILE A 350 30.34 6.67 -7.01
N THR A 351 30.57 5.96 -8.09
CA THR A 351 29.54 5.64 -9.10
C THR A 351 29.54 4.16 -9.39
N TYR A 352 28.40 3.65 -9.82
CA TYR A 352 28.26 2.26 -10.23
C TYR A 352 27.47 2.12 -11.52
N ASP A 353 27.78 1.08 -12.25
CA ASP A 353 27.05 0.63 -13.41
C ASP A 353 26.56 -0.80 -13.15
N TYR A 354 25.42 -1.17 -13.67
CA TYR A 354 24.92 -2.54 -13.61
C TYR A 354 23.96 -2.82 -14.76
N ASP A 355 23.75 -4.08 -15.07
CA ASP A 355 22.75 -4.51 -16.03
C ASP A 355 21.47 -4.91 -15.31
N GLU A 356 20.43 -4.10 -15.47
CA GLU A 356 19.10 -4.41 -15.01
C GLU A 356 18.47 -5.46 -15.92
N LEU A 357 17.90 -6.50 -15.31
CA LEU A 357 17.10 -7.49 -15.99
C LEU A 357 15.70 -6.95 -16.19
N THR A 358 15.52 -6.20 -17.27
CA THR A 358 14.21 -5.60 -17.60
C THR A 358 13.28 -6.65 -18.17
N ILE A 359 12.09 -6.72 -17.63
CA ILE A 359 11.05 -7.61 -18.14
C ILE A 359 10.40 -6.93 -19.35
N ILE A 360 10.54 -7.54 -20.52
CA ILE A 360 9.82 -7.11 -21.71
C ILE A 360 8.58 -7.96 -21.88
N ASN A 361 7.42 -7.31 -21.84
CA ASN A 361 6.16 -7.98 -22.03
C ASN A 361 6.05 -8.60 -23.44
N VAL A 362 5.50 -9.77 -23.57
CA VAL A 362 5.23 -10.44 -24.85
C VAL A 362 3.74 -10.63 -25.01
N PRO A 363 3.18 -10.37 -26.17
CA PRO A 363 1.77 -10.66 -26.41
C PRO A 363 1.49 -12.14 -26.15
N SER A 364 0.40 -12.43 -25.44
CA SER A 364 -0.09 -13.80 -25.25
C SER A 364 -1.01 -14.17 -26.41
N PRO A 365 -0.77 -15.27 -27.14
CA PRO A 365 -1.73 -15.81 -28.09
C PRO A 365 -2.73 -16.74 -27.37
N PRO A 366 -3.99 -16.88 -27.81
CA PRO A 366 -4.77 -15.92 -28.59
C PRO A 366 -5.38 -14.85 -27.68
N GLY A 367 -5.57 -13.65 -28.19
CA GLY A 367 -6.02 -12.50 -27.41
C GLY A 367 -4.88 -11.67 -26.84
N GLY A 368 -3.68 -11.82 -27.39
CA GLY A 368 -2.49 -11.09 -26.96
C GLY A 368 -2.67 -9.59 -27.00
N ILE A 369 -2.38 -8.94 -25.88
CA ILE A 369 -2.35 -7.50 -25.78
C ILE A 369 -1.14 -6.98 -26.54
N ASP A 370 -1.37 -6.09 -27.53
CA ASP A 370 -0.30 -5.39 -28.22
C ASP A 370 0.40 -4.43 -27.25
N ARG A 371 1.60 -4.78 -26.86
CA ARG A 371 2.39 -4.05 -25.87
C ARG A 371 2.75 -2.64 -26.28
N SER A 372 2.86 -2.38 -27.58
CA SER A 372 3.12 -1.02 -28.06
C SER A 372 1.99 -0.06 -27.74
N LYS A 373 0.81 -0.58 -27.45
CA LYS A 373 -0.38 0.16 -27.07
C LYS A 373 -0.58 0.27 -25.54
N LEU A 374 0.17 -0.52 -24.76
CA LEU A 374 0.06 -0.46 -23.28
C LEU A 374 0.81 0.76 -22.73
N PRO A 375 0.29 1.40 -21.68
CA PRO A 375 1.02 2.41 -20.93
C PRO A 375 2.40 1.89 -20.50
N GLU A 376 3.42 2.71 -20.61
CA GLU A 376 4.80 2.45 -20.14
C GLU A 376 5.36 1.06 -20.50
N GLY A 377 5.01 0.55 -21.70
CA GLY A 377 5.50 -0.75 -22.19
C GLY A 377 4.92 -1.96 -21.43
N GLY A 378 3.80 -1.78 -20.72
CA GLY A 378 3.08 -2.81 -20.00
C GLY A 378 3.38 -2.86 -18.48
N TYR A 379 4.16 -1.93 -17.98
CA TYR A 379 4.24 -1.63 -16.54
C TYR A 379 3.29 -0.48 -16.22
N VAL A 380 2.26 -0.76 -15.49
CA VAL A 380 1.22 0.23 -15.18
C VAL A 380 1.36 0.72 -13.73
N PRO A 381 1.19 2.03 -13.49
CA PRO A 381 1.15 2.56 -12.13
C PRO A 381 -0.03 1.98 -11.37
N ILE A 382 0.20 1.58 -10.12
CA ILE A 382 -0.83 1.00 -9.24
C ILE A 382 -1.28 1.96 -8.15
N PHE A 383 -0.60 3.08 -7.99
CA PHE A 383 -0.99 4.15 -7.09
C PHE A 383 -1.25 5.43 -7.88
N HIS A 384 -2.22 6.19 -7.44
CA HIS A 384 -2.65 7.43 -8.07
C HIS A 384 -2.90 8.49 -7.00
N GLU A 385 -2.58 9.75 -7.32
CA GLU A 385 -2.95 10.88 -6.47
C GLU A 385 -4.48 10.95 -6.32
N PHE A 386 -4.91 11.36 -5.14
CA PHE A 386 -6.32 11.47 -4.75
C PHE A 386 -7.08 10.13 -4.79
N ASN A 387 -6.37 9.01 -4.65
CA ASN A 387 -6.97 7.70 -4.54
C ASN A 387 -6.76 7.10 -3.14
N LEU A 388 -7.65 6.19 -2.76
CA LEU A 388 -7.57 5.48 -1.49
C LEU A 388 -6.49 4.39 -1.55
N VAL A 389 -5.75 4.25 -0.45
CA VAL A 389 -4.89 3.10 -0.18
C VAL A 389 -5.30 2.44 1.14
N CYS A 390 -5.25 1.12 1.15
CA CYS A 390 -5.42 0.30 2.34
C CYS A 390 -4.04 -0.16 2.81
N VAL A 391 -3.64 0.27 3.99
CA VAL A 391 -2.45 -0.25 4.67
C VAL A 391 -2.89 -1.36 5.61
N GLN A 392 -2.31 -2.55 5.49
CA GLN A 392 -2.72 -3.68 6.32
C GLN A 392 -1.54 -4.56 6.75
N GLU A 393 -1.70 -5.12 7.93
CA GLU A 393 -0.84 -6.16 8.48
C GLU A 393 -1.69 -7.41 8.73
N ARG A 394 -1.13 -8.56 8.37
CA ARG A 394 -1.77 -9.86 8.52
C ARG A 394 -0.91 -10.77 9.38
N ASN A 395 -1.39 -11.06 10.57
CA ASN A 395 -0.73 -11.97 11.49
C ASN A 395 -1.41 -13.33 11.42
N ARG A 396 -0.65 -14.38 11.08
CA ARG A 396 -1.13 -15.76 10.97
C ARG A 396 -0.55 -16.63 12.07
N THR A 397 -1.40 -17.35 12.78
CA THR A 397 -1.00 -18.35 13.76
C THR A 397 -1.64 -19.69 13.42
N GLN A 398 -0.86 -20.79 13.57
CA GLN A 398 -1.36 -22.14 13.31
C GLN A 398 -1.67 -22.86 14.64
N HIS A 399 -2.83 -23.51 14.66
CA HIS A 399 -3.28 -24.33 15.77
C HIS A 399 -3.58 -25.74 15.28
N ALA A 400 -2.97 -26.76 15.89
CA ALA A 400 -3.18 -28.16 15.49
C ALA A 400 -4.64 -28.59 15.66
N THR A 401 -5.27 -28.13 16.75
CA THR A 401 -6.67 -28.42 17.09
C THR A 401 -7.32 -27.20 17.71
N LEU A 402 -8.61 -27.03 17.49
CA LEU A 402 -9.49 -26.11 18.21
C LEU A 402 -10.66 -26.88 18.79
N SER A 403 -11.18 -26.45 19.95
CA SER A 403 -12.29 -27.10 20.63
C SER A 403 -13.36 -26.11 21.07
N ASN A 404 -14.61 -26.57 21.13
CA ASN A 404 -15.73 -25.77 21.64
C ASN A 404 -15.44 -25.21 23.04
N GLY A 405 -15.72 -23.95 23.25
CA GLY A 405 -15.45 -23.22 24.49
C GLY A 405 -14.00 -22.75 24.66
N GLN A 406 -13.11 -23.07 23.75
CA GLN A 406 -11.72 -22.58 23.77
C GLN A 406 -11.70 -21.07 23.52
N GLU A 407 -10.92 -20.36 24.34
CA GLU A 407 -10.68 -18.94 24.21
C GLU A 407 -9.25 -18.68 23.77
N LEU A 408 -9.10 -17.80 22.79
CA LEU A 408 -7.82 -17.36 22.26
C LEU A 408 -7.76 -15.83 22.38
N THR A 409 -6.58 -15.30 22.61
CA THR A 409 -6.37 -13.86 22.62
C THR A 409 -5.62 -13.47 21.35
N VAL A 410 -6.19 -12.55 20.59
CA VAL A 410 -5.59 -11.96 19.40
C VAL A 410 -5.47 -10.45 19.57
N THR A 411 -4.96 -9.75 18.56
CA THR A 411 -4.83 -8.29 18.63
C THR A 411 -6.18 -7.61 18.84
N VAL A 412 -6.23 -6.73 19.82
CA VAL A 412 -7.41 -5.89 20.13
C VAL A 412 -7.72 -4.98 18.94
N ASP A 413 -9.00 -4.71 18.70
CA ASP A 413 -9.48 -3.82 17.64
C ASP A 413 -9.03 -4.25 16.21
N ALA A 414 -8.84 -5.55 16.00
CA ALA A 414 -8.60 -6.07 14.66
C ALA A 414 -9.80 -5.79 13.74
N ASN A 415 -9.51 -5.48 12.49
CA ASN A 415 -10.55 -5.23 11.50
C ASN A 415 -11.26 -6.51 11.06
N TRP A 416 -10.50 -7.61 11.03
CA TRP A 416 -10.98 -8.92 10.65
C TRP A 416 -10.18 -10.02 11.35
N VAL A 417 -10.89 -11.06 11.80
CA VAL A 417 -10.28 -12.30 12.28
C VAL A 417 -10.93 -13.42 11.50
N ASP A 418 -10.14 -14.20 10.79
CA ASP A 418 -10.60 -15.36 10.04
C ASP A 418 -9.90 -16.62 10.55
N ILE A 419 -10.63 -17.71 10.57
CA ILE A 419 -10.11 -19.04 10.91
C ILE A 419 -10.41 -19.94 9.72
N VAL A 420 -9.37 -20.57 9.17
CA VAL A 420 -9.52 -21.55 8.10
C VAL A 420 -9.05 -22.92 8.55
N ASP A 421 -9.67 -23.96 8.03
CA ASP A 421 -9.32 -25.35 8.31
C ASP A 421 -8.17 -25.86 7.43
N ASN A 422 -7.86 -27.16 7.50
CA ASN A 422 -6.80 -27.80 6.72
C ASN A 422 -7.07 -27.84 5.21
N GLU A 423 -8.30 -27.66 4.77
CA GLU A 423 -8.71 -27.60 3.36
C GLU A 423 -8.75 -26.13 2.86
N GLY A 424 -8.53 -25.17 3.75
CA GLY A 424 -8.57 -23.74 3.45
C GLY A 424 -9.99 -23.16 3.46
N LEU A 425 -10.98 -23.89 4.01
CA LEU A 425 -12.34 -23.40 4.18
C LEU A 425 -12.41 -22.46 5.37
N SER A 426 -12.99 -21.28 5.17
CA SER A 426 -13.23 -20.31 6.26
C SER A 426 -14.33 -20.82 7.18
N LEU A 427 -14.09 -20.69 8.48
CA LEU A 427 -15.06 -20.99 9.53
C LEU A 427 -16.02 -19.82 9.77
N TYR A 428 -15.91 -18.72 9.02
CA TYR A 428 -16.79 -17.58 9.19
C TYR A 428 -18.27 -17.99 8.98
N SER A 429 -19.12 -17.53 9.90
CA SER A 429 -20.57 -17.66 9.81
C SER A 429 -21.20 -16.33 10.22
N ALA A 430 -22.21 -15.88 9.50
CA ALA A 430 -22.94 -14.65 9.82
C ALA A 430 -23.62 -14.67 11.19
N ASN A 431 -23.89 -15.88 11.73
CA ASN A 431 -24.50 -16.10 13.03
C ASN A 431 -23.47 -16.39 14.13
N ASP A 432 -22.17 -16.33 13.84
CA ASP A 432 -21.09 -16.70 14.76
C ASP A 432 -21.20 -18.15 15.29
N ASP A 433 -21.69 -19.09 14.50
CA ASP A 433 -21.93 -20.48 14.97
C ASP A 433 -20.65 -21.26 15.25
N ASN A 434 -19.55 -20.91 14.57
CA ASN A 434 -18.27 -21.61 14.66
C ASN A 434 -17.28 -20.89 15.58
N TYR A 435 -17.26 -19.59 15.58
CA TYR A 435 -16.49 -18.74 16.50
C TYR A 435 -17.08 -17.34 16.57
N SER A 436 -16.72 -16.61 17.61
CA SER A 436 -17.00 -15.18 17.72
C SER A 436 -15.74 -14.42 18.11
N TYR A 437 -15.62 -13.17 17.66
CA TYR A 437 -14.53 -12.28 17.98
C TYR A 437 -15.07 -11.04 18.71
N ASP A 438 -14.57 -10.82 19.93
CA ASP A 438 -14.81 -9.58 20.67
C ASP A 438 -13.71 -8.56 20.36
N LYS A 439 -14.07 -7.56 19.57
CA LYS A 439 -13.16 -6.52 19.11
C LYS A 439 -12.55 -5.69 20.25
N ALA A 440 -13.32 -5.47 21.33
CA ALA A 440 -12.89 -4.63 22.45
C ALA A 440 -11.82 -5.32 23.32
N THR A 441 -11.89 -6.63 23.45
CA THR A 441 -10.98 -7.41 24.30
C THR A 441 -9.94 -8.20 23.51
N GLY A 442 -10.10 -8.33 22.19
CA GLY A 442 -9.25 -9.20 21.36
C GLY A 442 -9.51 -10.68 21.58
N LYS A 443 -10.66 -11.05 22.16
CA LYS A 443 -10.99 -12.43 22.51
C LYS A 443 -11.70 -13.14 21.37
N VAL A 444 -11.17 -14.27 20.95
CA VAL A 444 -11.81 -15.21 20.03
C VAL A 444 -12.33 -16.39 20.83
N THR A 445 -13.63 -16.65 20.77
CA THR A 445 -14.26 -17.80 21.43
C THR A 445 -14.71 -18.80 20.38
N ILE A 446 -14.18 -20.02 20.46
CA ILE A 446 -14.54 -21.14 19.56
C ILE A 446 -15.88 -21.72 20.02
N LYS A 447 -16.78 -22.00 19.08
CA LYS A 447 -18.13 -22.49 19.34
C LYS A 447 -18.37 -23.89 18.79
N GLU A 448 -19.55 -24.44 19.03
CA GLU A 448 -19.92 -25.83 18.75
C GLU A 448 -19.74 -26.20 17.27
N GLY A 449 -19.99 -25.29 16.34
CA GLY A 449 -19.85 -25.51 14.90
C GLY A 449 -18.43 -25.92 14.45
N ILE A 450 -17.40 -25.76 15.30
CA ILE A 450 -16.03 -26.20 15.02
C ILE A 450 -15.93 -27.69 14.72
N SER A 451 -16.86 -28.50 15.24
CA SER A 451 -16.91 -29.98 15.01
C SER A 451 -17.06 -30.36 13.53
N ASN A 452 -17.49 -29.44 12.68
CA ASN A 452 -17.64 -29.67 11.23
C ASN A 452 -16.35 -29.47 10.44
N PHE A 453 -15.26 -29.04 11.09
CA PHE A 453 -13.99 -28.70 10.45
C PHE A 453 -12.83 -29.48 11.04
N SER A 454 -11.76 -29.63 10.29
CA SER A 454 -10.59 -30.43 10.66
C SER A 454 -9.31 -29.55 10.70
N GLY A 455 -8.51 -29.72 11.76
CA GLY A 455 -7.22 -29.06 11.85
C GLY A 455 -6.12 -29.67 10.95
N PRO A 456 -4.98 -29.00 10.81
CA PRO A 456 -4.60 -27.78 11.51
C PRO A 456 -5.38 -26.56 11.04
N PHE A 457 -5.66 -25.66 11.99
CA PHE A 457 -6.37 -24.40 11.73
C PHE A 457 -5.39 -23.25 11.61
N ILE A 458 -5.65 -22.32 10.71
CA ILE A 458 -4.89 -21.08 10.56
C ILE A 458 -5.79 -19.91 10.98
N ILE A 459 -5.39 -19.19 12.02
CA ILE A 459 -6.04 -17.96 12.46
C ILE A 459 -5.31 -16.79 11.83
N THR A 460 -6.02 -16.01 11.04
CA THR A 460 -5.51 -14.78 10.40
C THR A 460 -6.15 -13.56 11.08
N VAL A 461 -5.33 -12.72 11.67
CA VAL A 461 -5.73 -11.43 12.25
C VAL A 461 -5.31 -10.31 11.32
N VAL A 462 -6.25 -9.48 10.91
CA VAL A 462 -6.01 -8.37 10.00
C VAL A 462 -6.20 -7.03 10.71
N LEU A 463 -5.14 -6.25 10.72
CA LEU A 463 -5.16 -4.84 11.11
C LEU A 463 -5.06 -4.01 9.83
N SER A 464 -5.94 -3.04 9.64
CA SER A 464 -5.90 -2.23 8.43
C SER A 464 -6.51 -0.84 8.62
N GLU A 465 -5.95 0.13 7.91
CA GLU A 465 -6.46 1.48 7.83
C GLU A 465 -6.53 1.95 6.38
N LEU A 466 -7.45 2.85 6.11
CA LEU A 466 -7.62 3.50 4.81
C LEU A 466 -7.16 4.93 4.90
N VAL A 467 -6.47 5.40 3.88
CA VAL A 467 -6.03 6.78 3.77
C VAL A 467 -5.99 7.22 2.30
N LEU A 468 -6.20 8.52 2.09
CA LEU A 468 -6.13 9.13 0.77
C LEU A 468 -4.67 9.52 0.46
N VAL A 469 -4.19 9.20 -0.74
CA VAL A 469 -2.90 9.66 -1.26
C VAL A 469 -3.06 11.11 -1.71
N ASP A 470 -2.23 12.00 -1.19
CA ASP A 470 -2.17 13.41 -1.56
C ASP A 470 -1.24 13.63 -2.76
N ALA A 471 -0.04 13.06 -2.71
CA ALA A 471 0.95 13.13 -3.77
C ALA A 471 1.84 11.89 -3.80
N ILE A 472 2.54 11.67 -4.92
CA ILE A 472 3.52 10.59 -5.10
C ILE A 472 4.86 11.21 -5.43
N ASP A 473 5.90 10.88 -4.64
CA ASP A 473 7.24 11.41 -4.79
C ASP A 473 8.27 10.27 -4.71
N GLY A 474 8.84 9.90 -5.86
CA GLY A 474 9.71 8.74 -5.96
C GLY A 474 8.98 7.46 -5.51
N ASP A 475 9.51 6.78 -4.50
CA ASP A 475 8.94 5.57 -3.86
C ASP A 475 8.00 5.89 -2.68
N THR A 476 7.70 7.16 -2.46
CA THR A 476 6.97 7.64 -1.28
C THR A 476 5.58 8.12 -1.66
N LEU A 477 4.56 7.57 -1.01
CA LEU A 477 3.20 8.06 -1.04
C LEU A 477 3.02 9.08 0.10
N LYS A 478 2.75 10.33 -0.22
CA LYS A 478 2.32 11.34 0.75
C LYS A 478 0.83 11.15 0.99
N ILE A 479 0.43 11.03 2.25
CA ILE A 479 -0.95 10.75 2.64
C ILE A 479 -1.59 11.99 3.27
N LEU A 480 -2.88 12.19 3.02
CA LEU A 480 -3.62 13.38 3.45
C LEU A 480 -3.78 13.46 4.97
N SER A 481 -3.89 12.33 5.64
CA SER A 481 -4.04 12.23 7.09
C SER A 481 -3.18 11.08 7.63
N PRO A 482 -2.61 11.22 8.85
CA PRO A 482 -1.79 10.16 9.40
C PRO A 482 -2.64 8.94 9.79
N LEU A 483 -2.03 7.74 9.68
CA LEU A 483 -2.61 6.52 10.20
C LEU A 483 -2.47 6.50 11.73
N LYS A 484 -3.42 5.85 12.39
CA LYS A 484 -3.47 5.76 13.86
C LYS A 484 -2.50 4.73 14.44
N ARG A 485 -2.20 3.69 13.65
CA ARG A 485 -1.33 2.57 14.03
C ARG A 485 0.05 2.72 13.44
N THR A 486 1.01 2.02 14.03
CA THR A 486 2.32 1.75 13.43
C THR A 486 2.22 0.50 12.58
N TYR A 487 2.99 0.43 11.52
CA TYR A 487 3.07 -0.73 10.62
C TYR A 487 4.53 -1.09 10.38
N ASP A 488 4.83 -2.38 10.44
CA ASP A 488 6.19 -2.87 10.23
C ASP A 488 6.57 -2.91 8.73
N VAL A 489 7.87 -3.01 8.46
CA VAL A 489 8.38 -3.29 7.12
C VAL A 489 7.72 -4.54 6.56
N GLY A 490 7.29 -4.48 5.30
CA GLY A 490 6.59 -5.58 4.66
C GLY A 490 5.07 -5.58 4.87
N ALA A 491 4.52 -4.69 5.71
CA ALA A 491 3.09 -4.46 5.72
C ALA A 491 2.58 -4.12 4.32
N THR A 492 1.41 -4.65 3.95
CA THR A 492 0.89 -4.46 2.59
C THR A 492 0.26 -3.09 2.43
N VAL A 493 0.52 -2.46 1.29
CA VAL A 493 -0.10 -1.20 0.88
C VAL A 493 -0.81 -1.47 -0.44
N SER A 494 -2.13 -1.41 -0.42
CA SER A 494 -2.96 -1.74 -1.59
C SER A 494 -3.72 -0.53 -2.06
N SER A 495 -3.62 -0.21 -3.34
CA SER A 495 -4.51 0.77 -3.97
C SER A 495 -5.92 0.21 -4.01
N ALA A 496 -6.90 0.99 -3.60
CA ALA A 496 -8.30 0.59 -3.53
C ALA A 496 -9.10 1.17 -4.69
N TYR A 497 -9.88 0.31 -5.33
CA TYR A 497 -10.90 0.73 -6.30
C TYR A 497 -12.19 1.08 -5.57
N VAL A 498 -12.64 2.33 -5.71
CA VAL A 498 -13.81 2.85 -5.00
C VAL A 498 -15.08 2.53 -5.80
N LEU A 499 -15.95 1.75 -5.21
CA LEU A 499 -17.27 1.43 -5.76
C LEU A 499 -18.32 2.48 -5.37
N GLY A 500 -18.08 3.23 -4.29
CA GLY A 500 -19.05 4.16 -3.70
C GLY A 500 -20.17 3.45 -2.95
N ASP A 501 -21.34 4.07 -2.87
CA ASP A 501 -22.47 3.51 -2.15
C ASP A 501 -23.13 2.37 -2.95
N LEU A 502 -23.36 1.25 -2.26
CA LEU A 502 -24.04 0.09 -2.80
C LEU A 502 -25.38 -0.12 -2.09
N GLN A 503 -26.45 -0.03 -2.84
CA GLN A 503 -27.82 -0.22 -2.37
C GLN A 503 -28.74 -0.52 -3.55
N ALA A 504 -29.71 -1.39 -3.35
CA ALA A 504 -30.81 -1.56 -4.27
C ALA A 504 -31.75 -0.35 -4.17
N LEU A 505 -32.01 0.28 -5.30
CA LEU A 505 -32.88 1.46 -5.38
C LEU A 505 -33.83 1.34 -6.55
N THR A 506 -35.01 2.01 -6.47
CA THR A 506 -35.89 2.26 -7.58
C THR A 506 -35.63 3.64 -8.18
N LYS A 507 -35.88 3.79 -9.48
CA LYS A 507 -35.85 5.06 -10.19
C LYS A 507 -36.75 5.01 -11.41
N ASP A 508 -37.02 6.19 -12.00
CA ASP A 508 -37.75 6.37 -13.23
C ASP A 508 -39.17 5.76 -13.23
N GLU A 509 -39.86 5.84 -12.07
CA GLU A 509 -41.21 5.36 -11.91
C GLU A 509 -42.19 6.21 -12.76
N ARG A 510 -42.94 5.54 -13.65
CA ARG A 510 -43.90 6.18 -14.54
C ARG A 510 -44.97 5.23 -15.01
N THR A 511 -46.08 5.76 -15.50
CA THR A 511 -47.13 4.98 -16.16
C THR A 511 -47.16 5.30 -17.65
N LEU A 512 -47.62 4.33 -18.46
CA LEU A 512 -47.87 4.49 -19.88
C LEU A 512 -49.31 4.12 -20.21
N SER A 513 -49.95 4.91 -21.07
CA SER A 513 -51.32 4.67 -21.57
C SER A 513 -51.40 3.51 -22.57
N ALA A 514 -50.26 3.08 -23.14
CA ALA A 514 -50.20 1.94 -24.05
C ALA A 514 -48.83 1.31 -24.00
N TRP A 515 -48.76 0.02 -23.66
CA TRP A 515 -47.52 -0.75 -23.66
C TRP A 515 -47.20 -1.34 -25.03
N GLN A 516 -46.01 -1.05 -25.57
CA GLN A 516 -45.56 -1.53 -26.89
C GLN A 516 -44.25 -2.35 -26.79
N ASN A 517 -43.98 -2.96 -25.65
CA ASN A 517 -42.78 -3.69 -25.38
C ASN A 517 -41.47 -2.86 -25.57
N ASN A 518 -41.56 -1.58 -25.23
CA ASN A 518 -40.46 -0.63 -25.31
C ASN A 518 -40.19 0.01 -23.93
N PHE A 519 -39.15 -0.40 -23.24
CA PHE A 519 -38.79 0.11 -21.91
C PHE A 519 -38.26 1.55 -21.94
N GLY A 520 -37.81 2.04 -23.09
CA GLY A 520 -37.39 3.42 -23.30
C GLY A 520 -38.50 4.38 -23.65
N ASP A 521 -39.76 3.92 -23.69
CA ASP A 521 -40.90 4.75 -24.07
C ASP A 521 -41.26 5.74 -22.95
N PHE A 522 -41.43 7.02 -23.33
CA PHE A 522 -41.89 8.12 -22.49
C PHE A 522 -43.23 8.69 -23.02
N GLY A 523 -44.09 7.84 -23.53
CA GLY A 523 -45.38 8.20 -24.03
C GLY A 523 -46.32 8.83 -22.99
N SER A 524 -47.59 9.03 -23.39
CA SER A 524 -48.58 9.62 -22.49
C SER A 524 -48.78 8.75 -21.23
N PRO A 525 -49.01 9.34 -20.05
CA PRO A 525 -49.27 8.59 -18.83
C PRO A 525 -50.58 7.80 -18.92
N ALA A 526 -50.72 6.75 -18.13
CA ALA A 526 -51.94 6.00 -17.98
C ALA A 526 -53.07 6.85 -17.39
N SER A 527 -54.28 6.35 -17.49
CA SER A 527 -55.49 7.03 -16.98
C SER A 527 -55.55 7.09 -15.44
N SER A 528 -54.85 6.17 -14.76
CA SER A 528 -54.76 6.05 -13.31
C SER A 528 -53.31 5.99 -12.88
N ALA A 529 -53.03 6.31 -11.61
CA ALA A 529 -51.71 6.26 -11.03
C ALA A 529 -51.57 5.05 -10.11
N ILE A 530 -50.36 4.49 -10.06
CA ILE A 530 -49.91 3.55 -9.02
C ILE A 530 -49.37 4.40 -7.86
N ASN A 531 -49.78 4.11 -6.62
CA ASN A 531 -49.47 4.94 -5.46
C ASN A 531 -48.19 4.47 -4.77
N THR A 532 -47.06 4.61 -5.42
CA THR A 532 -45.73 4.29 -4.84
C THR A 532 -45.20 5.34 -3.88
N THR A 533 -45.83 6.51 -3.82
CA THR A 533 -45.48 7.55 -2.83
C THR A 533 -45.87 7.13 -1.41
N GLN A 534 -47.06 6.55 -1.26
CA GLN A 534 -47.55 6.08 0.04
C GLN A 534 -47.13 4.64 0.33
N TYR A 535 -47.02 3.83 -0.70
CA TYR A 535 -46.64 2.40 -0.64
C TYR A 535 -45.45 2.17 -1.58
N PRO A 536 -44.22 2.54 -1.15
CA PRO A 536 -43.05 2.43 -2.03
C PRO A 536 -42.75 0.98 -2.39
N ILE A 537 -42.08 0.79 -3.51
CA ILE A 537 -41.56 -0.52 -3.93
C ILE A 537 -40.52 -0.95 -2.93
N GLU A 538 -40.73 -2.11 -2.30
CA GLU A 538 -39.80 -2.69 -1.35
C GLU A 538 -38.75 -3.52 -2.11
N LEU A 539 -37.49 -3.35 -1.73
CA LEU A 539 -36.35 -4.02 -2.34
C LEU A 539 -35.52 -4.74 -1.28
N SER A 540 -34.77 -5.76 -1.72
CA SER A 540 -33.69 -6.35 -0.95
C SER A 540 -32.39 -6.31 -1.75
N ASN A 541 -31.26 -6.13 -1.10
CA ASN A 541 -29.97 -6.17 -1.77
C ASN A 541 -29.67 -7.58 -2.32
N LEU A 542 -30.23 -8.63 -1.71
CA LEU A 542 -30.07 -10.00 -2.13
C LEU A 542 -30.83 -10.34 -3.40
N GLY A 543 -32.11 -9.91 -3.49
CA GLY A 543 -33.02 -10.33 -4.58
C GLY A 543 -33.02 -9.41 -5.78
N THR A 544 -32.75 -8.11 -5.57
CA THR A 544 -32.90 -7.07 -6.59
C THR A 544 -31.74 -7.08 -7.58
N ILE A 545 -32.05 -7.03 -8.87
CA ILE A 545 -31.08 -6.91 -9.96
C ILE A 545 -31.22 -5.60 -10.70
N ALA A 546 -30.20 -5.17 -11.43
CA ALA A 546 -30.29 -4.01 -12.31
C ALA A 546 -31.17 -4.34 -13.53
N GLN A 547 -32.37 -3.77 -13.58
CA GLN A 547 -33.36 -4.12 -14.58
C GLN A 547 -34.37 -2.98 -14.78
N ARG A 548 -34.88 -2.84 -16.02
CA ARG A 548 -36.10 -2.08 -16.31
C ARG A 548 -37.28 -3.03 -16.29
N TRP A 549 -38.32 -2.64 -15.57
CA TRP A 549 -39.53 -3.43 -15.32
C TRP A 549 -40.73 -2.78 -15.91
N ALA A 550 -41.67 -3.58 -16.38
CA ALA A 550 -43.02 -3.14 -16.72
C ALA A 550 -44.02 -4.09 -16.09
N ILE A 551 -45.00 -3.53 -15.37
CA ILE A 551 -46.22 -4.21 -14.91
C ILE A 551 -47.30 -3.84 -15.88
N VAL A 552 -47.72 -4.75 -16.73
CA VAL A 552 -48.62 -4.55 -17.85
C VAL A 552 -49.98 -5.13 -17.54
N PHE A 553 -51.02 -4.29 -17.58
CA PHE A 553 -52.36 -4.70 -17.25
C PHE A 553 -53.04 -5.36 -18.47
N THR A 554 -53.58 -6.55 -18.26
CA THR A 554 -54.37 -7.33 -19.23
C THR A 554 -55.87 -7.14 -19.04
N SER A 555 -56.25 -6.78 -17.82
CA SER A 555 -57.59 -6.31 -17.46
C SER A 555 -57.44 -5.24 -16.36
N THR A 556 -58.51 -4.66 -15.87
CA THR A 556 -58.46 -3.70 -14.75
C THR A 556 -57.96 -4.28 -13.47
N THR A 557 -57.91 -5.61 -13.32
CA THR A 557 -57.47 -6.30 -12.10
C THR A 557 -56.28 -7.22 -12.32
N ALA A 558 -56.06 -7.72 -13.53
CA ALA A 558 -55.00 -8.68 -13.81
C ALA A 558 -53.87 -8.05 -14.61
N PHE A 559 -52.60 -8.44 -14.27
CA PHE A 559 -51.41 -7.93 -14.92
C PHE A 559 -50.33 -9.04 -15.03
N TYR A 560 -49.34 -8.80 -15.87
CA TYR A 560 -48.07 -9.55 -15.86
C TYR A 560 -46.92 -8.60 -15.65
N VAL A 561 -45.81 -9.17 -15.12
CA VAL A 561 -44.53 -8.45 -14.93
C VAL A 561 -43.55 -8.95 -15.97
N VAL A 562 -42.93 -8.02 -16.66
CA VAL A 562 -41.87 -8.27 -17.64
C VAL A 562 -40.66 -7.40 -17.33
N GLY A 563 -39.47 -8.05 -17.31
CA GLY A 563 -38.17 -7.37 -17.24
C GLY A 563 -37.54 -7.35 -18.62
N GLU A 564 -36.83 -6.26 -18.94
CA GLU A 564 -36.23 -6.03 -20.26
C GLU A 564 -35.32 -7.19 -20.72
N HIS A 565 -34.57 -7.81 -19.80
CA HIS A 565 -33.64 -8.89 -20.13
C HIS A 565 -34.08 -10.25 -19.57
N VAL A 566 -34.92 -10.28 -18.56
CA VAL A 566 -35.37 -11.55 -17.95
C VAL A 566 -36.70 -12.02 -18.53
N GLY A 567 -37.38 -11.20 -19.37
CA GLY A 567 -38.65 -11.52 -19.95
C GLY A 567 -39.81 -11.50 -18.95
N THR A 568 -40.90 -12.21 -19.25
CA THR A 568 -42.09 -12.29 -18.38
C THR A 568 -41.78 -13.25 -17.21
N ILE A 569 -41.89 -12.76 -15.98
CA ILE A 569 -41.50 -13.47 -14.77
C ILE A 569 -42.64 -13.72 -13.78
N TYR A 570 -43.77 -13.01 -13.93
CA TYR A 570 -44.85 -13.08 -12.94
C TYR A 570 -46.20 -12.74 -13.60
N ASN A 571 -47.23 -13.39 -13.11
CA ASN A 571 -48.63 -13.02 -13.41
C ASN A 571 -49.35 -12.83 -12.07
N GLY A 572 -50.06 -11.73 -11.93
CA GLY A 572 -50.72 -11.35 -10.69
C GLY A 572 -52.01 -10.59 -10.91
N ASP A 573 -52.60 -10.21 -9.81
CA ASP A 573 -53.79 -9.37 -9.76
C ASP A 573 -53.69 -8.35 -8.63
N ILE A 574 -54.56 -7.34 -8.64
CA ILE A 574 -54.56 -6.23 -7.67
C ILE A 574 -54.98 -6.64 -6.25
N THR A 575 -55.43 -7.86 -6.02
CA THR A 575 -55.88 -8.35 -4.68
C THR A 575 -54.75 -8.89 -3.85
N SER A 576 -53.59 -9.12 -4.45
CA SER A 576 -52.38 -9.67 -3.82
C SER A 576 -51.18 -8.78 -4.06
N ASP A 577 -50.20 -8.85 -3.17
CA ASP A 577 -48.89 -8.22 -3.37
C ASP A 577 -48.22 -8.80 -4.61
N CYS A 578 -47.61 -7.95 -5.42
CA CYS A 578 -46.79 -8.36 -6.55
C CYS A 578 -45.38 -8.69 -6.05
N THR A 579 -45.01 -9.97 -6.00
CA THR A 579 -43.76 -10.49 -5.42
C THR A 579 -43.06 -11.46 -6.38
N PRO A 580 -42.52 -11.00 -7.51
CA PRO A 580 -41.82 -11.87 -8.44
C PRO A 580 -40.51 -12.38 -7.82
N ILE A 581 -40.34 -13.68 -7.76
CA ILE A 581 -39.19 -14.34 -7.09
C ILE A 581 -37.99 -14.44 -8.04
N ASN A 582 -36.85 -13.99 -7.57
CA ASN A 582 -35.54 -14.29 -8.16
C ASN A 582 -35.12 -15.70 -7.75
N ALA A 583 -35.25 -16.64 -8.66
CA ALA A 583 -34.96 -18.07 -8.38
C ALA A 583 -33.48 -18.29 -8.00
N ASN A 584 -32.57 -17.47 -8.48
CA ASN A 584 -31.14 -17.59 -8.18
C ASN A 584 -30.79 -17.14 -6.76
N ALA A 585 -31.53 -16.17 -6.23
CA ALA A 585 -31.31 -15.61 -4.90
C ALA A 585 -32.27 -16.17 -3.83
N GLY A 586 -33.37 -16.82 -4.26
CA GLY A 586 -34.42 -17.25 -3.35
C GLY A 586 -35.22 -16.13 -2.70
N SER A 587 -35.10 -14.90 -3.20
CA SER A 587 -35.70 -13.66 -2.67
C SER A 587 -36.42 -12.92 -3.80
N PRO A 588 -37.46 -12.09 -3.51
CA PRO A 588 -38.11 -11.32 -4.54
C PRO A 588 -37.17 -10.34 -5.28
N PHE A 589 -37.37 -10.15 -6.57
CA PHE A 589 -36.74 -9.05 -7.30
C PHE A 589 -37.16 -7.68 -6.73
N PHE A 590 -38.42 -7.59 -6.34
CA PHE A 590 -39.06 -6.45 -5.67
C PHE A 590 -40.39 -6.91 -5.06
N VAL A 591 -40.94 -6.08 -4.18
CA VAL A 591 -42.30 -6.25 -3.66
C VAL A 591 -43.09 -4.96 -3.90
N LEU A 592 -44.17 -5.04 -4.63
CA LEU A 592 -45.13 -3.95 -4.75
C LEU A 592 -46.44 -4.34 -4.05
N ARG A 593 -46.75 -3.61 -2.98
CA ARG A 593 -47.92 -3.89 -2.14
C ARG A 593 -49.20 -3.70 -2.96
N LYS A 594 -50.19 -4.52 -2.71
CA LYS A 594 -51.52 -4.41 -3.37
C LYS A 594 -52.19 -3.02 -3.15
N GLU A 595 -51.91 -2.40 -2.00
CA GLU A 595 -52.42 -1.06 -1.70
C GLU A 595 -51.86 0.00 -2.67
N ALA A 596 -50.66 -0.19 -3.20
CA ALA A 596 -50.10 0.69 -4.23
C ALA A 596 -50.81 0.54 -5.57
N LEU A 597 -51.29 -0.68 -5.88
CA LEU A 597 -51.99 -0.98 -7.15
C LEU A 597 -53.39 -0.33 -7.21
N GLY A 598 -54.01 -0.08 -6.06
CA GLY A 598 -55.33 0.60 -5.98
C GLY A 598 -56.42 -0.07 -6.77
N SER A 599 -57.07 0.64 -7.73
CA SER A 599 -58.07 0.10 -8.64
C SER A 599 -57.46 -0.51 -9.94
N GLY A 600 -56.15 -0.55 -10.05
CA GLY A 600 -55.41 -0.98 -11.24
C GLY A 600 -55.38 0.06 -12.37
N LEU A 601 -54.81 -0.36 -13.48
CA LEU A 601 -54.80 0.40 -14.75
C LEU A 601 -55.72 -0.28 -15.77
N ASN A 602 -56.02 0.42 -16.87
CA ASN A 602 -56.80 -0.17 -17.94
C ASN A 602 -56.00 -1.23 -18.74
N PRO A 603 -56.70 -2.14 -19.45
CA PRO A 603 -56.00 -3.11 -20.29
C PRO A 603 -55.12 -2.42 -21.33
N GLY A 604 -53.86 -2.89 -21.42
CA GLY A 604 -52.82 -2.32 -22.29
C GLY A 604 -52.02 -1.18 -21.70
N GLU A 605 -52.46 -0.59 -20.57
CA GLU A 605 -51.67 0.36 -19.81
C GLU A 605 -50.58 -0.35 -19.00
N ALA A 606 -49.52 0.36 -18.67
CA ALA A 606 -48.39 -0.20 -17.90
C ALA A 606 -47.83 0.76 -16.85
N PHE A 607 -47.29 0.19 -15.77
CA PHE A 607 -46.44 0.89 -14.81
C PHE A 607 -45.00 0.44 -15.00
N LEU A 608 -44.11 1.40 -15.25
CA LEU A 608 -42.70 1.20 -15.50
C LEU A 608 -41.85 1.77 -14.37
N PHE A 609 -40.78 1.08 -14.05
CA PHE A 609 -39.76 1.55 -13.15
C PHE A 609 -38.45 0.81 -13.43
N GLU A 610 -37.35 1.33 -12.90
CA GLU A 610 -36.03 0.73 -12.99
C GLU A 610 -35.54 0.38 -11.59
N THR A 611 -34.88 -0.75 -11.45
CA THR A 611 -34.13 -1.12 -10.23
C THR A 611 -32.63 -1.10 -10.49
N THR A 612 -31.87 -0.60 -9.50
CA THR A 612 -30.43 -0.74 -9.44
C THR A 612 -30.07 -1.86 -8.46
N THR A 613 -28.94 -2.49 -8.65
CA THR A 613 -28.43 -3.52 -7.74
C THR A 613 -27.44 -2.95 -6.74
N ALA A 614 -27.32 -3.61 -5.57
CA ALA A 614 -26.31 -3.33 -4.57
C ALA A 614 -24.95 -3.97 -4.94
N SER A 615 -24.57 -3.89 -6.21
CA SER A 615 -23.35 -4.47 -6.76
C SER A 615 -22.79 -3.56 -7.85
N LYS A 616 -21.47 -3.53 -7.97
CA LYS A 616 -20.77 -2.94 -9.12
C LYS A 616 -19.71 -3.88 -9.65
N PRO A 617 -19.54 -3.99 -10.98
CA PRO A 617 -18.54 -4.88 -11.55
C PRO A 617 -17.13 -4.31 -11.37
N ILE A 618 -16.19 -5.22 -11.22
CA ILE A 618 -14.76 -4.97 -11.30
C ILE A 618 -14.13 -5.98 -12.25
N MET A 619 -13.02 -5.64 -12.87
CA MET A 619 -12.23 -6.58 -13.62
C MET A 619 -10.95 -6.91 -12.87
N VAL A 620 -10.58 -8.18 -12.87
CA VAL A 620 -9.32 -8.68 -12.32
C VAL A 620 -8.50 -9.20 -13.48
N THR A 621 -7.32 -8.63 -13.68
CA THR A 621 -6.36 -9.14 -14.66
C THR A 621 -5.36 -10.04 -13.96
N ARG A 622 -4.97 -11.11 -14.63
CA ARG A 622 -3.86 -11.96 -14.22
C ARG A 622 -2.94 -12.19 -15.40
N SER A 623 -1.70 -11.82 -15.25
CA SER A 623 -0.67 -12.13 -16.21
C SER A 623 0.33 -13.12 -15.64
N VAL A 624 0.74 -14.10 -16.44
CA VAL A 624 1.75 -15.08 -16.08
C VAL A 624 2.90 -14.95 -17.06
N SER A 625 4.06 -14.54 -16.56
CA SER A 625 5.27 -14.42 -17.35
C SER A 625 5.88 -15.79 -17.65
N PRO A 626 6.58 -15.96 -18.81
CA PRO A 626 7.26 -17.20 -19.10
C PRO A 626 8.41 -17.41 -18.12
N GLY A 627 8.52 -18.62 -17.59
CA GLY A 627 9.56 -18.97 -16.62
C GLY A 627 9.35 -20.34 -16.01
N HIS A 628 10.17 -20.66 -15.01
CA HIS A 628 10.07 -21.87 -14.22
C HIS A 628 9.71 -21.52 -12.79
N THR A 629 8.70 -22.17 -12.25
CA THR A 629 8.31 -22.09 -10.85
C THR A 629 8.04 -23.48 -10.28
N GLU A 630 8.30 -23.67 -9.00
CA GLU A 630 7.95 -24.88 -8.26
C GLU A 630 6.56 -24.77 -7.62
N ILE A 631 5.96 -23.57 -7.63
CA ILE A 631 4.63 -23.32 -7.08
C ILE A 631 3.59 -23.93 -8.00
N LYS A 632 2.83 -24.90 -7.49
CA LYS A 632 1.79 -25.61 -8.27
C LYS A 632 0.42 -24.97 -8.18
N TYR A 633 0.11 -24.36 -7.04
CA TYR A 633 -1.16 -23.69 -6.77
C TYR A 633 -0.85 -22.33 -6.13
N ASP A 634 -1.44 -21.31 -6.67
CA ASP A 634 -1.24 -19.95 -6.21
C ASP A 634 -2.56 -19.19 -6.26
N LYS A 635 -2.72 -18.17 -5.40
CA LYS A 635 -3.96 -17.41 -5.27
C LYS A 635 -3.72 -15.95 -4.98
N SER A 636 -4.61 -15.10 -5.47
CA SER A 636 -4.77 -13.72 -5.00
C SER A 636 -5.99 -13.63 -4.11
N THR A 637 -5.95 -12.81 -3.09
CA THR A 637 -7.08 -12.53 -2.21
C THR A 637 -7.55 -11.10 -2.43
N LEU A 638 -8.85 -10.93 -2.63
CA LEU A 638 -9.47 -9.59 -2.72
C LEU A 638 -10.10 -9.23 -1.37
N GLY A 639 -9.94 -7.98 -0.95
CA GLY A 639 -10.64 -7.37 0.16
C GLY A 639 -11.80 -6.52 -0.36
N PHE A 640 -13.01 -6.77 0.13
CA PHE A 640 -14.19 -5.95 -0.12
C PHE A 640 -14.66 -5.36 1.20
N ARG A 641 -14.79 -4.04 1.26
CA ARG A 641 -15.13 -3.30 2.48
C ARG A 641 -16.05 -2.14 2.18
N GLY A 642 -16.79 -1.73 3.20
CA GLY A 642 -17.61 -0.54 3.26
C GLY A 642 -18.08 -0.29 4.68
N SER A 643 -18.76 0.80 4.92
CA SER A 643 -19.36 1.16 6.21
C SER A 643 -20.86 0.91 6.16
N LYS A 644 -21.41 0.24 7.18
CA LYS A 644 -22.85 0.16 7.37
C LYS A 644 -23.28 1.41 8.13
N ASP A 645 -24.23 2.15 7.56
CA ASP A 645 -24.86 3.31 8.20
C ASP A 645 -25.79 2.89 9.33
#